data_894fe287788c95a32c49f8a270460fee
#
_entry.id   894fe287788c95a32c49f8a270460fee
#
_cell.length_a   1.000
_cell.length_b   1.000
_cell.length_c   1.000
_cell.angle_alpha   90.00
_cell.angle_beta   90.00
_cell.angle_gamma   90.00
#
_symmetry.space_group_name_H-M   'P 1'
#
loop_
_entity.id
_entity.type
_entity.pdbx_description
1 polymer ?
#
loop_
_entity_poly.entity_id
_entity_poly.type
_entity_poly.pdbx_seq_one_letter_code
_entity_poly.pdbx_strand_id
1 'polypeptide(L)'
;MNPKKQNNRRPQRPQNNKQGNKAQQQAPSKPRPRTTDQARSASRGEAIRAQRRSHDDAHRMIEQYNLTDLVDKKPQRANYIDESPRLKIIGLGGMDSGGSKNMMLLEYGNDALVIDAGSDLGVDLPGINYGVCDIAYLEQIKHKVKGYVITHGHLDHIGGLPHIVPRVPAPIYGSRFTIGRVEEIFNNFGLPMPEGFVLQTVPMNEHTHEKLKLGVFFVELVGITHSIPGSTCVVVDTPVGRVVNTGDFRLDPNPLDHEKTDSERLMELGREGVLALLSESTTTERAGRTPSESTIEQSYIDIMDRSPGRVFVAVFSTNVNRIQMIVNAAVHHNRKIALDGRSMMSTLEMAVRNGFMKIPKGTFVPIASVPNLKDSEVIVVCTGSQGEPNSALQRMASGEHKHVKLKEQDTVVLSSTPIPESGNDALIGRMVDDLMRKGVHVFRHETYQIDGCGPLHVSGHASIEEYRDMINMLQPKFFIPIYGSFRSKKRHIDIAIEEGIPRANTLNAENGQIIALTQDKMEVVGEVQTGTTLVDQTGALVNSVVVKDRLLLAEEGLVTVILTIDKKSGQLMTSPDIISRGFIYMRDNEELMNLFRTELKRAVMQRYKRIDLDRFKAELKDYVTHFLYEQTQRSPIVIPVVNIIGGNNGSSNKGNGAKGGKPAAPEKTPEQIAAEQQDRFAQMRKALLGQDARVD
;
A
#
# COMPACT_ATOMS: atom_id res chain seq x y z
N MET A 1 -15.71 -52.55 45.28
CA MET A 1 -15.90 -52.06 46.65
C MET A 1 -16.13 -50.56 46.63
N ASN A 2 -17.38 -50.16 46.81
CA ASN A 2 -17.90 -48.84 47.11
C ASN A 2 -17.85 -48.66 48.63
N PRO A 3 -18.20 -47.52 49.26
CA PRO A 3 -18.34 -46.09 48.96
C PRO A 3 -17.89 -45.15 50.11
N LYS A 4 -18.13 -43.83 50.00
CA LYS A 4 -18.70 -42.86 50.97
C LYS A 4 -18.34 -41.40 50.51
N LYS A 5 -19.25 -40.58 50.12
CA LYS A 5 -20.32 -39.75 50.75
C LYS A 5 -19.81 -38.64 51.68
N GLN A 6 -20.37 -37.48 51.40
CA GLN A 6 -20.72 -36.30 52.23
C GLN A 6 -19.79 -35.10 52.12
N ASN A 7 -20.21 -33.80 52.06
CA ASN A 7 -21.50 -33.20 52.38
C ASN A 7 -21.57 -31.76 51.87
N ASN A 8 -22.76 -31.31 51.54
CA ASN A 8 -23.28 -29.95 51.41
C ASN A 8 -22.86 -28.94 52.48
N ARG A 9 -22.71 -27.68 52.08
CA ARG A 9 -23.29 -26.54 52.82
C ARG A 9 -23.41 -25.26 51.97
N ARG A 10 -24.66 -24.84 51.70
CA ARG A 10 -25.06 -23.45 51.46
C ARG A 10 -25.19 -22.73 52.82
N PRO A 11 -25.04 -21.42 52.86
CA PRO A 11 -25.83 -20.61 53.80
C PRO A 11 -26.70 -19.54 53.09
N GLN A 12 -27.78 -19.40 53.67
CA GLN A 12 -29.03 -18.72 53.64
C GLN A 12 -28.95 -17.18 53.63
N ARG A 13 -30.02 -16.63 53.02
CA ARG A 13 -30.54 -15.24 53.19
C ARG A 13 -31.06 -15.01 54.62
N PRO A 14 -31.12 -13.74 55.09
CA PRO A 14 -32.15 -13.32 56.00
C PRO A 14 -33.21 -12.45 55.33
N GLN A 15 -34.44 -12.69 55.79
CA GLN A 15 -35.67 -11.97 55.48
C GLN A 15 -35.96 -10.86 56.52
N ASN A 16 -36.70 -9.88 56.02
CA ASN A 16 -37.79 -9.12 56.66
C ASN A 16 -37.48 -7.92 57.56
N ASN A 17 -38.04 -6.76 57.22
CA ASN A 17 -39.24 -6.31 57.91
C ASN A 17 -40.05 -5.27 57.09
N LYS A 18 -41.38 -5.41 57.22
CA LYS A 18 -42.42 -4.55 56.64
C LYS A 18 -42.66 -3.31 57.50
N GLN A 19 -42.89 -2.18 56.86
CA GLN A 19 -43.96 -1.28 57.27
C GLN A 19 -44.40 -0.42 56.08
N GLY A 20 -45.73 -0.42 55.85
CA GLY A 20 -46.34 0.18 54.67
C GLY A 20 -46.65 1.66 54.90
N ASN A 21 -46.81 2.39 53.86
CA ASN A 21 -47.69 3.53 53.75
C ASN A 21 -48.22 3.70 52.32
N LYS A 22 -49.48 4.12 52.27
CA LYS A 22 -50.37 4.18 51.13
C LYS A 22 -49.87 5.15 50.06
N ALA A 23 -49.85 4.65 48.82
CA ALA A 23 -49.59 5.43 47.61
C ALA A 23 -50.88 6.03 47.06
N GLN A 24 -50.81 7.28 46.69
CA GLN A 24 -51.72 7.91 45.74
C GLN A 24 -51.19 7.67 44.31
N GLN A 25 -52.08 7.17 43.46
CA GLN A 25 -51.85 7.03 42.02
C GLN A 25 -51.76 8.42 41.39
N GLN A 26 -50.63 8.73 40.78
CA GLN A 26 -50.51 9.80 39.79
C GLN A 26 -50.15 9.17 38.41
N ALA A 27 -50.92 9.58 37.39
CA ALA A 27 -50.79 9.21 36.02
C ALA A 27 -49.41 9.58 35.42
N PRO A 28 -48.88 8.86 34.37
CA PRO A 28 -47.59 9.14 33.78
C PRO A 28 -47.62 10.48 33.02
N SER A 29 -46.76 11.39 33.43
CA SER A 29 -46.51 12.66 32.74
C SER A 29 -45.81 12.40 31.39
N LYS A 30 -46.34 12.95 30.31
CA LYS A 30 -45.70 12.99 28.98
C LYS A 30 -44.32 13.63 29.08
N PRO A 31 -43.30 13.10 28.35
CA PRO A 31 -41.98 13.73 28.32
C PRO A 31 -42.08 15.12 27.70
N ARG A 32 -41.55 16.14 28.36
CA ARG A 32 -41.37 17.48 27.81
C ARG A 32 -40.43 17.41 26.62
N PRO A 33 -40.70 18.13 25.51
CA PRO A 33 -39.77 18.20 24.41
C PRO A 33 -38.46 18.86 24.87
N ARG A 34 -37.34 18.19 24.68
CA ARG A 34 -35.99 18.78 24.84
C ARG A 34 -35.89 20.01 23.97
N THR A 35 -35.46 21.11 24.54
CA THR A 35 -35.25 22.35 23.81
C THR A 35 -34.20 22.13 22.71
N THR A 36 -34.42 22.74 21.56
CA THR A 36 -33.59 22.62 20.34
C THR A 36 -32.10 22.94 20.57
N ASP A 37 -31.77 23.69 21.64
CA ASP A 37 -30.40 24.05 21.99
C ASP A 37 -29.61 22.91 22.66
N GLN A 38 -30.27 22.03 23.44
CA GLN A 38 -29.57 20.86 24.03
C GLN A 38 -29.31 19.75 23.01
N ALA A 39 -30.18 19.58 22.01
CA ALA A 39 -29.94 18.64 20.91
C ALA A 39 -28.84 19.16 19.97
N ARG A 40 -28.77 20.47 19.71
CA ARG A 40 -27.69 21.10 18.94
C ARG A 40 -26.33 21.03 19.63
N SER A 41 -26.29 21.18 20.97
CA SER A 41 -25.03 21.08 21.73
C SER A 41 -24.49 19.64 21.79
N ALA A 42 -25.37 18.62 21.87
CA ALA A 42 -24.95 17.21 21.85
C ALA A 42 -24.41 16.77 20.48
N SER A 43 -25.09 17.13 19.39
CA SER A 43 -24.62 16.85 18.03
C SER A 43 -23.32 17.60 17.68
N ARG A 44 -23.16 18.83 18.20
CA ARG A 44 -21.92 19.61 18.05
C ARG A 44 -20.75 18.98 18.82
N GLY A 45 -20.99 18.39 19.99
CA GLY A 45 -19.99 17.68 20.80
C GLY A 45 -19.53 16.37 20.15
N GLU A 46 -20.43 15.65 19.50
CA GLU A 46 -20.10 14.42 18.75
C GLU A 46 -19.34 14.73 17.45
N ALA A 47 -19.74 15.76 16.72
CA ALA A 47 -19.01 16.23 15.54
C ALA A 47 -17.58 16.68 15.87
N ILE A 48 -17.38 17.42 16.97
CA ILE A 48 -16.05 17.84 17.44
C ILE A 48 -15.19 16.65 17.86
N ARG A 49 -15.77 15.59 18.46
CA ARG A 49 -15.04 14.38 18.82
C ARG A 49 -14.66 13.54 17.57
N ALA A 50 -15.52 13.47 16.60
CA ALA A 50 -15.22 12.81 15.31
C ALA A 50 -14.11 13.57 14.54
N GLN A 51 -14.17 14.92 14.53
CA GLN A 51 -13.14 15.76 13.91
C GLN A 51 -11.76 15.65 14.59
N ARG A 52 -11.70 15.58 15.93
CA ARG A 52 -10.43 15.39 16.65
C ARG A 52 -9.78 14.04 16.27
N ARG A 53 -10.59 12.99 16.07
CA ARG A 53 -10.06 11.69 15.63
C ARG A 53 -9.47 11.74 14.22
N SER A 54 -10.11 12.45 13.27
CA SER A 54 -9.59 12.54 11.89
C SER A 54 -8.30 13.37 11.83
N HIS A 55 -8.19 14.45 12.60
CA HIS A 55 -6.98 15.27 12.68
C HIS A 55 -5.81 14.48 13.30
N ASP A 56 -6.08 13.68 14.34
CA ASP A 56 -5.09 12.79 14.94
C ASP A 56 -4.64 11.70 13.95
N ASP A 57 -5.55 11.24 13.06
CA ASP A 57 -5.24 10.21 12.07
C ASP A 57 -4.35 10.73 10.94
N ALA A 58 -4.54 11.97 10.43
CA ALA A 58 -3.63 12.54 9.44
C ALA A 58 -2.25 12.88 10.02
N HIS A 59 -2.21 13.40 11.25
CA HIS A 59 -0.91 13.59 11.92
C HIS A 59 -0.18 12.26 12.08
N ARG A 60 -0.87 11.17 12.42
CA ARG A 60 -0.27 9.83 12.45
C ARG A 60 0.21 9.37 11.07
N MET A 61 -0.56 9.61 10.01
CA MET A 61 -0.13 9.29 8.64
C MET A 61 1.10 10.09 8.22
N ILE A 62 1.16 11.40 8.54
CA ILE A 62 2.32 12.24 8.29
C ILE A 62 3.55 11.72 9.03
N GLU A 63 3.41 11.28 10.28
CA GLU A 63 4.48 10.67 11.06
C GLU A 63 4.83 9.27 10.56
N GLN A 64 3.84 8.41 10.30
CA GLN A 64 4.02 7.04 9.84
C GLN A 64 4.80 6.95 8.52
N TYR A 65 4.57 7.89 7.61
CA TYR A 65 5.26 7.93 6.32
C TYR A 65 6.45 8.89 6.30
N ASN A 66 6.88 9.40 7.47
CA ASN A 66 8.00 10.36 7.61
C ASN A 66 7.87 11.59 6.70
N LEU A 67 6.65 12.05 6.44
CA LEU A 67 6.37 13.17 5.54
C LEU A 67 6.84 14.52 6.11
N THR A 68 7.16 14.59 7.40
CA THR A 68 7.70 15.79 8.06
C THR A 68 9.18 16.01 7.80
N ASP A 69 9.95 14.95 7.58
CA ASP A 69 11.41 14.98 7.57
C ASP A 69 12.04 15.12 6.16
N LEU A 70 11.23 15.02 5.11
CA LEU A 70 11.73 14.97 3.73
C LEU A 70 12.07 16.33 3.10
N VAL A 71 11.81 17.45 3.80
CA VAL A 71 11.97 18.79 3.20
C VAL A 71 13.39 19.35 3.33
N ASP A 72 14.20 18.90 4.31
CA ASP A 72 15.48 19.57 4.61
C ASP A 72 16.68 18.66 4.98
N LYS A 73 16.57 17.35 4.93
CA LYS A 73 17.75 16.51 5.17
C LYS A 73 18.59 16.43 3.89
N LYS A 74 19.65 17.26 3.83
CA LYS A 74 20.80 16.94 2.96
C LYS A 74 21.20 15.49 3.24
N PRO A 75 21.48 14.67 2.21
CA PRO A 75 21.92 13.29 2.42
C PRO A 75 23.07 13.31 3.43
N GLN A 76 22.83 12.77 4.60
CA GLN A 76 23.91 12.55 5.56
C GLN A 76 24.84 11.56 4.89
N ARG A 77 26.06 12.01 4.57
CA ARG A 77 27.11 11.08 4.17
C ARG A 77 27.26 10.10 5.33
N ALA A 78 27.13 8.82 5.03
CA ALA A 78 27.49 7.79 5.99
C ALA A 78 28.90 8.11 6.50
N ASN A 79 29.02 8.56 7.75
CA ASN A 79 30.30 8.90 8.37
C ASN A 79 31.11 7.63 8.72
N TYR A 80 30.87 6.54 7.98
CA TYR A 80 31.52 5.28 8.23
C TYR A 80 32.68 5.10 7.25
N ILE A 81 33.89 5.30 7.74
CA ILE A 81 35.13 4.96 7.08
C ILE A 81 35.72 3.78 7.84
N ASP A 82 35.28 2.56 7.50
CA ASP A 82 36.00 1.35 7.89
C ASP A 82 36.69 0.80 6.64
N GLU A 83 38.01 0.86 6.62
CA GLU A 83 38.86 0.41 5.51
C GLU A 83 39.03 -1.13 5.50
N SER A 84 38.54 -1.85 6.50
CA SER A 84 38.62 -3.30 6.54
C SER A 84 37.61 -3.94 5.57
N PRO A 85 37.99 -4.95 4.78
CA PRO A 85 37.09 -5.62 3.85
C PRO A 85 36.08 -6.48 4.62
N ARG A 86 34.94 -5.88 5.00
CA ARG A 86 33.78 -6.54 5.62
C ARG A 86 32.64 -6.61 4.64
N LEU A 87 31.88 -7.69 4.69
CA LEU A 87 30.59 -7.74 4.00
C LEU A 87 29.60 -6.84 4.74
N LYS A 88 28.97 -5.92 4.03
CA LYS A 88 27.86 -5.12 4.56
C LYS A 88 26.55 -5.69 4.04
N ILE A 89 25.62 -5.92 4.94
CA ILE A 89 24.23 -6.31 4.66
C ILE A 89 23.37 -5.14 5.08
N ILE A 90 22.54 -4.62 4.18
CA ILE A 90 21.71 -3.45 4.41
C ILE A 90 20.30 -3.72 3.87
N GLY A 91 19.29 -3.66 4.74
CA GLY A 91 17.90 -3.64 4.30
C GLY A 91 17.51 -2.23 3.85
N LEU A 92 17.26 -2.03 2.57
CA LEU A 92 16.66 -0.79 2.07
C LEU A 92 15.14 -0.81 2.21
N GLY A 93 14.54 -1.99 2.36
CA GLY A 93 13.17 -2.29 2.68
C GLY A 93 13.04 -3.73 3.21
N GLY A 94 11.87 -4.08 3.78
CA GLY A 94 11.58 -5.43 4.27
C GLY A 94 12.07 -5.77 5.67
N MET A 95 12.60 -4.80 6.42
CA MET A 95 13.14 -5.05 7.77
C MET A 95 12.25 -4.48 8.90
N ASP A 96 11.22 -3.70 8.60
CA ASP A 96 10.47 -2.94 9.61
C ASP A 96 8.94 -3.05 9.51
N SER A 97 8.38 -3.32 8.34
CA SER A 97 6.94 -3.24 8.13
C SER A 97 6.39 -4.43 7.35
N GLY A 98 6.04 -5.49 8.07
CA GLY A 98 5.18 -6.56 7.55
C GLY A 98 5.60 -7.23 6.24
N GLY A 99 6.86 -7.04 5.76
CA GLY A 99 7.34 -7.66 4.53
C GLY A 99 6.91 -6.95 3.25
N SER A 100 6.73 -5.63 3.26
CA SER A 100 6.48 -4.85 2.05
C SER A 100 7.76 -4.22 1.50
N LYS A 101 7.79 -3.90 0.19
CA LYS A 101 8.91 -3.28 -0.54
C LYS A 101 10.27 -3.91 -0.20
N ASN A 102 10.32 -5.24 -0.30
CA ASN A 102 11.49 -6.03 0.07
C ASN A 102 12.70 -5.69 -0.81
N MET A 103 13.83 -5.32 -0.20
CA MET A 103 15.04 -4.93 -0.90
C MET A 103 16.25 -5.03 0.01
N MET A 104 17.11 -6.00 -0.26
CA MET A 104 18.34 -6.25 0.49
C MET A 104 19.57 -5.92 -0.35
N LEU A 105 20.56 -5.27 0.23
CA LEU A 105 21.82 -4.93 -0.40
C LEU A 105 22.95 -5.69 0.28
N LEU A 106 23.78 -6.38 -0.51
CA LEU A 106 25.06 -6.95 -0.11
C LEU A 106 26.18 -6.09 -0.74
N GLU A 107 27.05 -5.49 0.06
CA GLU A 107 28.18 -4.68 -0.42
C GLU A 107 29.49 -5.21 0.13
N TYR A 108 30.48 -5.42 -0.77
CA TYR A 108 31.84 -5.78 -0.41
C TYR A 108 32.84 -5.04 -1.30
N GLY A 109 33.63 -4.16 -0.71
CA GLY A 109 34.61 -3.35 -1.46
C GLY A 109 33.94 -2.50 -2.55
N ASN A 110 34.28 -2.79 -3.81
CA ASN A 110 33.75 -2.08 -4.97
C ASN A 110 32.61 -2.83 -5.68
N ASP A 111 32.08 -3.89 -5.10
CA ASP A 111 31.00 -4.67 -5.66
C ASP A 111 29.78 -4.68 -4.72
N ALA A 112 28.61 -4.55 -5.31
CA ALA A 112 27.33 -4.58 -4.62
C ALA A 112 26.34 -5.43 -5.40
N LEU A 113 25.50 -6.17 -4.67
CA LEU A 113 24.43 -7.02 -5.18
C LEU A 113 23.13 -6.64 -4.50
N VAL A 114 22.07 -6.47 -5.28
CA VAL A 114 20.73 -6.21 -4.76
C VAL A 114 19.90 -7.48 -4.84
N ILE A 115 19.28 -7.89 -3.74
CA ILE A 115 18.31 -8.99 -3.71
C ILE A 115 16.92 -8.37 -3.55
N ASP A 116 16.06 -8.59 -4.54
CA ASP A 116 14.73 -8.02 -4.68
C ASP A 116 14.70 -6.48 -4.82
N ALA A 117 13.57 -5.94 -5.27
CA ALA A 117 13.27 -4.53 -5.33
C ALA A 117 11.75 -4.32 -5.40
N GLY A 118 11.11 -4.44 -4.27
CA GLY A 118 9.67 -4.53 -4.16
C GLY A 118 8.93 -3.20 -4.05
N SER A 119 7.59 -3.30 -4.05
CA SER A 119 6.67 -2.20 -3.79
C SER A 119 5.79 -2.48 -2.57
N ASP A 120 5.33 -1.43 -1.94
CA ASP A 120 4.38 -1.44 -0.83
C ASP A 120 2.98 -1.07 -1.35
N LEU A 121 2.09 -2.04 -1.43
CA LEU A 121 0.71 -1.85 -1.88
C LEU A 121 -0.23 -1.39 -0.76
N GLY A 122 0.24 -1.39 0.50
CA GLY A 122 -0.53 -1.01 1.68
C GLY A 122 -0.59 0.49 1.96
N VAL A 123 -0.12 1.34 1.04
CA VAL A 123 -0.10 2.80 1.22
C VAL A 123 -1.50 3.37 1.03
N ASP A 124 -2.15 3.78 2.13
CA ASP A 124 -3.47 4.44 2.11
C ASP A 124 -3.31 5.97 2.21
N LEU A 125 -2.91 6.59 1.11
CA LEU A 125 -2.75 8.04 0.98
C LEU A 125 -3.49 8.58 -0.26
N PRO A 126 -4.11 9.78 -0.18
CA PRO A 126 -4.89 10.35 -1.27
C PRO A 126 -4.11 10.46 -2.58
N GLY A 127 -4.58 9.77 -3.62
CA GLY A 127 -3.99 9.79 -4.96
C GLY A 127 -2.64 9.08 -5.07
N ILE A 128 -2.28 8.25 -4.10
CA ILE A 128 -1.12 7.36 -4.14
C ILE A 128 -1.60 5.94 -4.45
N ASN A 129 -0.84 5.23 -5.26
CA ASN A 129 -1.14 3.86 -5.67
C ASN A 129 -0.31 2.84 -4.88
N TYR A 130 0.97 3.13 -4.67
CA TYR A 130 1.89 2.30 -3.88
C TYR A 130 3.15 3.08 -3.50
N GLY A 131 4.00 2.47 -2.67
CA GLY A 131 5.33 2.96 -2.32
C GLY A 131 6.45 2.08 -2.89
N VAL A 132 7.63 2.65 -3.07
CA VAL A 132 8.87 1.93 -3.40
C VAL A 132 9.98 2.37 -2.46
N CYS A 133 11.06 1.61 -2.33
CA CYS A 133 12.19 1.98 -1.49
C CYS A 133 12.79 3.32 -1.90
N ASP A 134 13.19 4.12 -0.91
CA ASP A 134 14.14 5.22 -1.14
C ASP A 134 15.51 4.62 -1.50
N ILE A 135 16.03 5.02 -2.64
CA ILE A 135 17.28 4.50 -3.18
C ILE A 135 18.44 5.51 -3.16
N ALA A 136 18.32 6.55 -2.34
CA ALA A 136 19.36 7.61 -2.28
C ALA A 136 20.77 7.03 -1.99
N TYR A 137 20.86 6.02 -1.11
CA TYR A 137 22.13 5.34 -0.87
C TYR A 137 22.59 4.51 -2.10
N LEU A 138 21.66 3.77 -2.71
CA LEU A 138 21.99 2.94 -3.89
C LEU A 138 22.47 3.79 -5.07
N GLU A 139 21.90 4.98 -5.28
CA GLU A 139 22.36 5.93 -6.29
C GLU A 139 23.80 6.42 -6.07
N GLN A 140 24.20 6.61 -4.81
CA GLN A 140 25.57 7.00 -4.46
C GLN A 140 26.59 5.91 -4.85
N ILE A 141 26.20 4.64 -4.72
CA ILE A 141 27.05 3.48 -5.00
C ILE A 141 26.71 2.78 -6.33
N LYS A 142 25.93 3.42 -7.21
CA LYS A 142 25.42 2.78 -8.46
C LYS A 142 26.52 2.14 -9.32
N HIS A 143 27.74 2.71 -9.27
CA HIS A 143 28.90 2.17 -10.00
C HIS A 143 29.38 0.82 -9.46
N LYS A 144 29.00 0.44 -8.22
CA LYS A 144 29.33 -0.83 -7.60
C LYS A 144 28.31 -1.93 -7.91
N VAL A 145 27.06 -1.57 -8.28
CA VAL A 145 25.96 -2.52 -8.44
C VAL A 145 26.20 -3.43 -9.64
N LYS A 146 26.32 -4.75 -9.39
CA LYS A 146 26.59 -5.78 -10.42
C LYS A 146 25.32 -6.41 -10.96
N GLY A 147 24.21 -6.34 -10.21
CA GLY A 147 22.94 -6.88 -10.63
C GLY A 147 21.88 -6.87 -9.54
N TYR A 148 20.67 -7.16 -9.97
CA TYR A 148 19.52 -7.46 -9.15
C TYR A 148 19.25 -8.96 -9.25
N VAL A 149 19.17 -9.66 -8.14
CA VAL A 149 18.82 -11.08 -8.07
C VAL A 149 17.47 -11.20 -7.41
N ILE A 150 16.50 -11.76 -8.12
CA ILE A 150 15.11 -11.76 -7.68
C ILE A 150 14.72 -13.14 -7.19
N THR A 151 14.21 -13.18 -5.95
CA THR A 151 13.76 -14.42 -5.29
C THR A 151 12.53 -15.00 -5.97
N HIS A 152 11.51 -14.18 -6.24
CA HIS A 152 10.26 -14.59 -6.87
C HIS A 152 9.46 -13.39 -7.43
N GLY A 153 8.35 -13.67 -8.14
CA GLY A 153 7.62 -12.69 -8.96
C GLY A 153 6.46 -11.95 -8.27
N HIS A 154 6.38 -11.85 -6.94
CA HIS A 154 5.39 -11.02 -6.24
C HIS A 154 5.78 -9.53 -6.28
N LEU A 155 4.77 -8.64 -6.21
CA LEU A 155 4.99 -7.20 -6.36
C LEU A 155 5.79 -6.59 -5.21
N ASP A 156 5.69 -7.11 -4.02
CA ASP A 156 6.49 -6.70 -2.87
C ASP A 156 7.97 -7.10 -2.97
N HIS A 157 8.35 -7.87 -4.03
CA HIS A 157 9.72 -8.24 -4.40
C HIS A 157 10.18 -7.66 -5.75
N ILE A 158 9.26 -7.36 -6.69
CA ILE A 158 9.63 -6.86 -8.03
C ILE A 158 9.01 -5.53 -8.41
N GLY A 159 7.97 -5.07 -7.68
CA GLY A 159 7.16 -3.92 -8.08
C GLY A 159 7.88 -2.58 -8.08
N GLY A 160 9.03 -2.47 -7.41
CA GLY A 160 9.90 -1.29 -7.42
C GLY A 160 10.84 -1.21 -8.62
N LEU A 161 11.13 -2.33 -9.30
CA LEU A 161 12.09 -2.40 -10.40
C LEU A 161 11.87 -1.35 -11.50
N PRO A 162 10.63 -1.08 -11.97
CA PRO A 162 10.38 -0.07 -13.01
C PRO A 162 10.81 1.35 -12.61
N HIS A 163 10.86 1.66 -11.32
CA HIS A 163 11.25 2.97 -10.81
C HIS A 163 12.73 3.04 -10.41
N ILE A 164 13.30 1.91 -10.03
CA ILE A 164 14.66 1.82 -9.46
C ILE A 164 15.70 1.60 -10.57
N VAL A 165 15.46 0.64 -11.46
CA VAL A 165 16.44 0.25 -12.50
C VAL A 165 16.77 1.38 -13.48
N PRO A 166 15.84 2.26 -13.91
CA PRO A 166 16.21 3.40 -14.75
C PRO A 166 17.20 4.38 -14.09
N ARG A 167 17.22 4.43 -12.75
CA ARG A 167 18.09 5.31 -11.94
C ARG A 167 19.40 4.63 -11.57
N VAL A 168 19.38 3.33 -11.35
CA VAL A 168 20.53 2.47 -11.03
C VAL A 168 20.55 1.28 -11.96
N PRO A 169 20.97 1.46 -13.24
CA PRO A 169 20.94 0.41 -14.24
C PRO A 169 21.90 -0.74 -13.91
N ALA A 170 21.37 -1.97 -13.87
CA ALA A 170 22.14 -3.19 -13.76
C ALA A 170 21.31 -4.37 -14.28
N PRO A 171 21.91 -5.49 -14.69
CA PRO A 171 21.19 -6.70 -15.13
C PRO A 171 20.28 -7.25 -14.03
N ILE A 172 19.15 -7.86 -14.42
CA ILE A 172 18.25 -8.57 -13.51
C ILE A 172 18.33 -10.06 -13.77
N TYR A 173 18.44 -10.84 -12.72
CA TYR A 173 18.57 -12.29 -12.70
C TYR A 173 17.45 -12.91 -11.86
N GLY A 174 16.88 -14.00 -12.34
CA GLY A 174 15.83 -14.72 -11.62
C GLY A 174 15.43 -16.01 -12.32
N SER A 175 14.51 -16.76 -11.75
CA SER A 175 13.92 -17.93 -12.39
C SER A 175 13.15 -17.54 -13.65
N ARG A 176 12.86 -18.52 -14.50
CA ARG A 176 12.13 -18.31 -15.76
C ARG A 176 10.75 -17.64 -15.52
N PHE A 177 10.02 -18.06 -14.50
CA PHE A 177 8.74 -17.46 -14.17
C PHE A 177 8.90 -16.02 -13.67
N THR A 178 9.84 -15.81 -12.75
CA THR A 178 10.16 -14.49 -12.18
C THR A 178 10.54 -13.49 -13.26
N ILE A 179 11.41 -13.87 -14.19
CA ILE A 179 11.80 -12.99 -15.30
C ILE A 179 10.60 -12.66 -16.20
N GLY A 180 9.72 -13.62 -16.50
CA GLY A 180 8.48 -13.36 -17.24
C GLY A 180 7.57 -12.36 -16.51
N ARG A 181 7.50 -12.41 -15.18
CA ARG A 181 6.78 -11.41 -14.36
C ARG A 181 7.43 -10.04 -14.41
N VAL A 182 8.76 -9.96 -14.36
CA VAL A 182 9.49 -8.70 -14.49
C VAL A 182 9.23 -8.07 -15.86
N GLU A 183 9.29 -8.84 -16.95
CA GLU A 183 8.93 -8.36 -18.30
C GLU A 183 7.49 -7.80 -18.33
N GLU A 184 6.54 -8.51 -17.72
CA GLU A 184 5.14 -8.10 -17.67
C GLU A 184 4.96 -6.76 -16.98
N ILE A 185 5.59 -6.53 -15.82
CA ILE A 185 5.44 -5.26 -15.09
C ILE A 185 6.09 -4.09 -15.86
N PHE A 186 7.25 -4.27 -16.48
CA PHE A 186 7.85 -3.22 -17.32
C PHE A 186 6.94 -2.86 -18.51
N ASN A 187 6.34 -3.84 -19.17
CA ASN A 187 5.40 -3.62 -20.26
C ASN A 187 4.12 -2.90 -19.79
N ASN A 188 3.59 -3.26 -18.61
CA ASN A 188 2.39 -2.65 -18.05
C ASN A 188 2.60 -1.18 -17.67
N PHE A 189 3.80 -0.80 -17.25
CA PHE A 189 4.15 0.59 -16.96
C PHE A 189 4.47 1.42 -18.20
N GLY A 190 4.65 0.78 -19.37
CA GLY A 190 5.03 1.48 -20.61
C GLY A 190 6.38 2.19 -20.49
N LEU A 191 7.19 1.82 -19.50
CA LEU A 191 8.54 2.37 -19.33
C LEU A 191 9.49 1.67 -20.29
N PRO A 192 10.29 2.43 -21.09
CA PRO A 192 11.29 1.82 -21.93
C PRO A 192 12.32 1.09 -21.06
N MET A 193 12.67 -0.11 -21.46
CA MET A 193 13.81 -0.81 -20.87
C MET A 193 15.07 0.05 -21.06
N PRO A 194 15.87 0.30 -20.03
CA PRO A 194 17.10 1.06 -20.17
C PRO A 194 18.02 0.42 -21.23
N GLU A 195 18.73 1.23 -22.01
CA GLU A 195 19.68 0.76 -23.00
C GLU A 195 20.78 -0.09 -22.32
N GLY A 196 21.04 -1.27 -22.83
CA GLY A 196 21.99 -2.22 -22.23
C GLY A 196 21.44 -3.04 -21.05
N PHE A 197 20.15 -2.92 -20.77
CA PHE A 197 19.46 -3.71 -19.74
C PHE A 197 19.31 -5.17 -20.18
N VAL A 198 19.68 -6.10 -19.30
CA VAL A 198 19.61 -7.54 -19.56
C VAL A 198 18.72 -8.20 -18.54
N LEU A 199 17.69 -8.90 -19.01
CA LEU A 199 16.94 -9.88 -18.23
C LEU A 199 17.56 -11.26 -18.49
N GLN A 200 18.09 -11.88 -17.45
CA GLN A 200 18.72 -13.19 -17.57
C GLN A 200 18.03 -14.21 -16.69
N THR A 201 17.49 -15.24 -17.32
CA THR A 201 17.02 -16.43 -16.60
C THR A 201 18.20 -17.21 -16.06
N VAL A 202 18.19 -17.46 -14.78
CA VAL A 202 19.11 -18.39 -14.12
C VAL A 202 18.39 -19.72 -13.99
N PRO A 203 18.95 -20.83 -14.51
CA PRO A 203 18.36 -22.15 -14.33
C PRO A 203 18.23 -22.48 -12.84
N MET A 204 17.07 -22.94 -12.42
CA MET A 204 16.89 -23.63 -11.17
C MET A 204 17.22 -25.10 -11.46
N ASN A 205 18.45 -25.47 -11.23
CA ASN A 205 18.86 -26.81 -11.65
C ASN A 205 18.86 -27.77 -10.48
N GLU A 206 18.10 -28.81 -10.62
CA GLU A 206 18.11 -29.97 -9.73
C GLU A 206 19.48 -30.68 -9.68
N HIS A 207 20.44 -30.41 -10.58
CA HIS A 207 21.67 -31.20 -10.69
C HIS A 207 22.96 -30.46 -11.08
N THR A 208 22.93 -29.20 -11.52
CA THR A 208 24.17 -28.57 -12.03
C THR A 208 24.84 -27.58 -11.10
N HIS A 209 24.13 -27.05 -10.10
CA HIS A 209 24.63 -26.07 -9.10
C HIS A 209 25.48 -24.95 -9.73
N GLU A 210 25.11 -24.53 -10.94
CA GLU A 210 25.82 -23.47 -11.65
C GLU A 210 25.72 -22.15 -10.90
N LYS A 211 26.88 -21.54 -10.62
CA LYS A 211 26.96 -20.26 -9.94
C LYS A 211 27.20 -19.14 -10.91
N LEU A 212 26.32 -18.14 -10.85
CA LEU A 212 26.47 -16.90 -11.58
C LEU A 212 27.52 -16.01 -10.91
N LYS A 213 28.55 -15.58 -11.64
CA LYS A 213 29.57 -14.67 -11.11
C LYS A 213 29.16 -13.22 -11.31
N LEU A 214 28.97 -12.47 -10.20
CA LEU A 214 28.63 -11.06 -10.19
C LEU A 214 29.68 -10.28 -9.38
N GLY A 215 30.72 -9.80 -10.02
CA GLY A 215 31.89 -9.21 -9.35
C GLY A 215 32.59 -10.24 -8.47
N VAL A 216 32.70 -9.95 -7.16
CA VAL A 216 33.27 -10.88 -6.16
C VAL A 216 32.28 -11.91 -5.64
N PHE A 217 30.99 -11.80 -6.00
CA PHE A 217 29.93 -12.69 -5.55
C PHE A 217 29.72 -13.83 -6.52
N PHE A 218 29.42 -15.05 -5.98
CA PHE A 218 28.95 -16.17 -6.77
C PHE A 218 27.55 -16.54 -6.28
N VAL A 219 26.58 -16.44 -7.17
CA VAL A 219 25.15 -16.58 -6.85
C VAL A 219 24.60 -17.89 -7.40
N GLU A 220 23.89 -18.63 -6.58
CA GLU A 220 23.13 -19.83 -6.91
C GLU A 220 21.66 -19.61 -6.52
N LEU A 221 20.71 -20.04 -7.37
CA LEU A 221 19.30 -20.06 -7.08
C LEU A 221 18.85 -21.47 -6.75
N VAL A 222 18.38 -21.69 -5.54
CA VAL A 222 17.88 -22.99 -5.08
C VAL A 222 16.34 -22.94 -5.04
N GLY A 223 15.69 -23.90 -5.69
CA GLY A 223 14.24 -23.96 -5.78
C GLY A 223 13.57 -24.11 -4.42
N ILE A 224 12.52 -23.33 -4.17
CA ILE A 224 11.75 -23.36 -2.92
C ILE A 224 10.25 -23.21 -3.22
N THR A 225 9.40 -23.86 -2.44
CA THR A 225 7.95 -23.72 -2.62
C THR A 225 7.41 -22.44 -1.98
N HIS A 226 6.53 -21.76 -2.72
CA HIS A 226 5.78 -20.61 -2.26
C HIS A 226 4.39 -20.59 -2.94
N SER A 227 3.65 -19.48 -2.90
CA SER A 227 2.34 -19.34 -3.57
C SER A 227 2.43 -18.97 -5.06
N ILE A 228 3.62 -18.82 -5.60
CA ILE A 228 3.91 -18.46 -6.99
C ILE A 228 5.00 -19.38 -7.56
N PRO A 229 4.89 -19.85 -8.83
CA PRO A 229 5.90 -20.72 -9.42
C PRO A 229 7.28 -20.06 -9.51
N GLY A 230 8.31 -20.89 -9.49
CA GLY A 230 9.68 -20.45 -9.71
C GLY A 230 10.29 -19.63 -8.58
N SER A 231 9.77 -19.77 -7.36
CA SER A 231 10.35 -19.15 -6.17
C SER A 231 11.68 -19.78 -5.78
N THR A 232 12.63 -18.97 -5.31
CA THR A 232 14.00 -19.42 -5.02
C THR A 232 14.56 -18.84 -3.75
N CYS A 233 15.39 -19.63 -3.03
CA CYS A 233 16.40 -19.10 -2.13
C CYS A 233 17.56 -18.55 -2.96
N VAL A 234 18.09 -17.40 -2.55
CA VAL A 234 19.28 -16.80 -3.14
C VAL A 234 20.49 -17.12 -2.27
N VAL A 235 21.38 -17.95 -2.76
CA VAL A 235 22.63 -18.33 -2.10
C VAL A 235 23.77 -17.52 -2.69
N VAL A 236 24.51 -16.79 -1.82
CA VAL A 236 25.60 -15.90 -2.27
C VAL A 236 26.88 -16.29 -1.56
N ASP A 237 27.82 -16.86 -2.29
CA ASP A 237 29.20 -17.03 -1.80
C ASP A 237 29.91 -15.69 -1.88
N THR A 238 30.37 -15.20 -0.77
CA THR A 238 31.11 -13.94 -0.61
C THR A 238 32.54 -14.17 -0.14
N PRO A 239 33.44 -13.20 -0.24
CA PRO A 239 34.81 -13.35 0.28
C PRO A 239 34.93 -13.68 1.78
N VAL A 240 33.87 -13.39 2.57
CA VAL A 240 33.87 -13.68 4.02
C VAL A 240 33.14 -14.96 4.38
N GLY A 241 32.34 -15.51 3.48
CA GLY A 241 31.54 -16.73 3.67
C GLY A 241 30.21 -16.69 2.95
N ARG A 242 29.44 -17.76 3.05
CA ARG A 242 28.15 -17.93 2.39
C ARG A 242 27.03 -17.23 3.13
N VAL A 243 26.26 -16.44 2.40
CA VAL A 243 25.00 -15.82 2.86
C VAL A 243 23.85 -16.45 2.10
N VAL A 244 22.78 -16.81 2.79
CA VAL A 244 21.54 -17.34 2.21
C VAL A 244 20.39 -16.40 2.52
N ASN A 245 19.66 -15.96 1.50
CA ASN A 245 18.38 -15.28 1.63
C ASN A 245 17.28 -16.25 1.20
N THR A 246 16.35 -16.58 2.09
CA THR A 246 15.32 -17.59 1.80
C THR A 246 14.33 -17.14 0.73
N GLY A 247 14.17 -15.82 0.48
CA GLY A 247 12.95 -15.34 -0.12
C GLY A 247 11.74 -15.70 0.75
N ASP A 248 10.54 -15.63 0.18
CA ASP A 248 9.33 -16.10 0.83
C ASP A 248 9.15 -17.61 0.59
N PHE A 249 8.81 -18.36 1.63
CA PHE A 249 8.75 -19.80 1.51
C PHE A 249 7.73 -20.50 2.38
N ARG A 250 7.40 -21.70 1.97
CA ARG A 250 6.86 -22.82 2.77
C ARG A 250 7.54 -24.11 2.34
N LEU A 251 7.35 -25.19 3.05
CA LEU A 251 7.88 -26.51 2.68
C LEU A 251 6.71 -27.42 2.28
N ASP A 252 6.13 -27.20 1.09
CA ASP A 252 5.01 -28.01 0.59
C ASP A 252 5.48 -29.40 0.15
N PRO A 253 5.03 -30.48 0.81
CA PRO A 253 5.45 -31.84 0.45
C PRO A 253 4.84 -32.33 -0.86
N ASN A 254 3.74 -31.71 -1.34
CA ASN A 254 3.00 -32.16 -2.52
C ASN A 254 2.48 -30.97 -3.33
N PRO A 255 3.37 -30.10 -3.87
CA PRO A 255 2.96 -28.96 -4.70
C PRO A 255 2.33 -29.42 -6.02
N LEU A 256 1.38 -28.64 -6.54
CA LEU A 256 0.62 -28.97 -7.73
C LEU A 256 1.49 -29.07 -9.00
N ASP A 257 2.48 -28.22 -9.12
CA ASP A 257 3.44 -28.18 -10.22
C ASP A 257 4.55 -29.22 -10.11
N HIS A 258 4.58 -29.98 -9.02
CA HIS A 258 5.62 -30.97 -8.66
C HIS A 258 7.00 -30.37 -8.40
N GLU A 259 7.13 -29.04 -8.39
CA GLU A 259 8.36 -28.31 -8.08
C GLU A 259 8.52 -28.20 -6.55
N LYS A 260 9.10 -29.21 -5.92
CA LYS A 260 9.36 -29.24 -4.48
C LYS A 260 10.54 -28.34 -4.11
N THR A 261 10.59 -27.95 -2.83
CA THR A 261 11.78 -27.36 -2.26
C THR A 261 12.96 -28.35 -2.38
N ASP A 262 14.09 -27.88 -2.90
CA ASP A 262 15.32 -28.67 -2.99
C ASP A 262 15.99 -28.76 -1.61
N SER A 263 15.38 -29.56 -0.74
CA SER A 263 15.86 -29.77 0.64
C SER A 263 17.20 -30.47 0.67
N GLU A 264 17.54 -31.30 -0.32
CA GLU A 264 18.83 -31.99 -0.40
C GLU A 264 19.94 -30.97 -0.59
N ARG A 265 19.76 -30.03 -1.53
CA ARG A 265 20.72 -28.96 -1.77
C ARG A 265 20.86 -28.02 -0.57
N LEU A 266 19.75 -27.66 0.10
CA LEU A 266 19.80 -26.84 1.33
C LEU A 266 20.60 -27.54 2.44
N MET A 267 20.43 -28.85 2.63
CA MET A 267 21.21 -29.62 3.61
C MET A 267 22.70 -29.75 3.21
N GLU A 268 23.02 -29.83 1.90
CA GLU A 268 24.40 -29.81 1.44
C GLU A 268 25.06 -28.46 1.75
N LEU A 269 24.38 -27.35 1.43
CA LEU A 269 24.85 -26.00 1.74
C LEU A 269 25.10 -25.81 3.24
N GLY A 270 24.23 -26.38 4.10
CA GLY A 270 24.42 -26.38 5.55
C GLY A 270 25.69 -27.14 5.97
N ARG A 271 25.95 -28.33 5.38
CA ARG A 271 27.18 -29.11 5.62
C ARG A 271 28.44 -28.41 5.12
N GLU A 272 28.34 -27.70 3.96
CA GLU A 272 29.41 -26.89 3.41
C GLU A 272 29.72 -25.65 4.26
N GLY A 273 28.76 -25.20 5.05
CA GLY A 273 28.82 -24.05 5.96
C GLY A 273 28.12 -22.80 5.45
N VAL A 274 27.15 -22.32 6.23
CA VAL A 274 26.43 -21.06 6.02
C VAL A 274 26.88 -20.05 7.07
N LEU A 275 27.44 -18.93 6.62
CA LEU A 275 27.89 -17.87 7.51
C LEU A 275 26.70 -17.08 8.06
N ALA A 276 25.75 -16.68 7.21
CA ALA A 276 24.57 -15.97 7.65
C ALA A 276 23.32 -16.43 6.88
N LEU A 277 22.21 -16.56 7.61
CA LEU A 277 20.89 -16.83 7.09
C LEU A 277 20.01 -15.58 7.27
N LEU A 278 19.53 -15.04 6.16
CA LEU A 278 18.47 -14.02 6.11
C LEU A 278 17.16 -14.76 5.82
N SER A 279 16.29 -14.90 6.82
CA SER A 279 15.07 -15.70 6.68
C SER A 279 13.81 -14.87 6.86
N GLU A 280 12.84 -15.02 5.94
CA GLU A 280 11.54 -14.38 6.03
C GLU A 280 10.83 -14.73 7.34
N SER A 281 9.98 -13.84 7.84
CA SER A 281 9.41 -13.94 9.18
C SER A 281 7.91 -13.66 9.23
N THR A 282 7.21 -13.78 8.10
CA THR A 282 5.82 -13.30 7.92
C THR A 282 4.84 -13.97 8.88
N THR A 283 4.97 -15.29 9.09
CA THR A 283 4.01 -16.09 9.87
C THR A 283 4.65 -16.91 11.00
N THR A 284 5.70 -16.40 11.63
CA THR A 284 6.44 -17.04 12.72
C THR A 284 5.62 -17.28 14.00
N GLU A 285 4.41 -16.75 14.07
CA GLU A 285 3.47 -16.98 15.19
C GLU A 285 2.49 -18.13 14.92
N ARG A 286 2.46 -18.68 13.68
CA ARG A 286 1.58 -19.77 13.30
C ARG A 286 2.16 -21.12 13.75
N ALA A 287 1.44 -21.80 14.62
CA ALA A 287 1.85 -23.12 15.10
C ALA A 287 1.72 -24.22 14.02
N GLY A 288 2.53 -25.26 14.13
CA GLY A 288 2.50 -26.45 13.29
C GLY A 288 3.15 -26.22 11.91
N ARG A 289 2.60 -26.88 10.90
CA ARG A 289 3.05 -26.83 9.49
C ARG A 289 1.98 -26.25 8.60
N THR A 290 2.38 -25.56 7.56
CA THR A 290 1.48 -25.11 6.50
C THR A 290 1.01 -26.30 5.68
N PRO A 291 -0.30 -26.53 5.52
CA PRO A 291 -0.80 -27.64 4.71
C PRO A 291 -0.38 -27.51 3.25
N SER A 292 -0.37 -28.64 2.51
CA SER A 292 -0.15 -28.60 1.07
C SER A 292 -1.28 -27.87 0.35
N GLU A 293 -0.93 -27.03 -0.62
CA GLU A 293 -1.91 -26.29 -1.43
C GLU A 293 -2.79 -27.21 -2.27
N SER A 294 -2.30 -28.41 -2.64
CA SER A 294 -3.09 -29.42 -3.38
C SER A 294 -4.41 -29.80 -2.69
N THR A 295 -4.49 -29.63 -1.36
CA THR A 295 -5.73 -29.89 -0.59
C THR A 295 -6.90 -28.99 -0.99
N ILE A 296 -6.65 -27.85 -1.63
CA ILE A 296 -7.68 -26.88 -2.06
C ILE A 296 -8.46 -27.37 -3.29
N GLU A 297 -7.84 -28.19 -4.15
CA GLU A 297 -8.48 -28.64 -5.40
C GLU A 297 -9.78 -29.40 -5.11
N GLN A 298 -9.77 -30.29 -4.12
CA GLN A 298 -10.98 -31.00 -3.72
C GLN A 298 -12.09 -30.06 -3.23
N SER A 299 -11.71 -28.98 -2.53
CA SER A 299 -12.68 -27.98 -2.06
C SER A 299 -13.42 -27.29 -3.21
N TYR A 300 -12.73 -27.01 -4.31
CA TYR A 300 -13.39 -26.46 -5.51
C TYR A 300 -14.35 -27.48 -6.16
N ILE A 301 -13.97 -28.74 -6.23
CA ILE A 301 -14.84 -29.83 -6.74
C ILE A 301 -16.10 -29.89 -5.87
N ASP A 302 -15.95 -29.98 -4.55
CA ASP A 302 -17.06 -30.08 -3.58
C ASP A 302 -18.01 -28.88 -3.64
N ILE A 303 -17.47 -27.66 -3.84
CA ILE A 303 -18.29 -26.45 -4.01
C ILE A 303 -19.05 -26.48 -5.33
N MET A 304 -18.42 -26.92 -6.41
CA MET A 304 -19.07 -26.99 -7.73
C MET A 304 -20.17 -28.03 -7.77
N ASP A 305 -20.04 -29.16 -7.07
CA ASP A 305 -21.07 -30.18 -6.91
C ASP A 305 -22.32 -29.63 -6.23
N ARG A 306 -22.14 -28.73 -5.27
CA ARG A 306 -23.24 -28.17 -4.46
C ARG A 306 -23.80 -26.85 -5.01
N SER A 307 -23.19 -26.30 -6.08
CA SER A 307 -23.57 -25.00 -6.66
C SER A 307 -24.39 -25.18 -7.91
N PRO A 308 -25.74 -25.02 -7.84
CA PRO A 308 -26.62 -25.16 -9.01
C PRO A 308 -26.46 -23.99 -10.00
N GLY A 309 -26.03 -22.83 -9.53
CA GLY A 309 -25.83 -21.61 -10.28
C GLY A 309 -24.39 -21.42 -10.78
N ARG A 310 -24.08 -20.16 -11.09
CA ARG A 310 -22.71 -19.76 -11.46
C ARG A 310 -21.81 -19.76 -10.23
N VAL A 311 -20.54 -20.07 -10.45
CA VAL A 311 -19.51 -20.00 -9.41
C VAL A 311 -18.52 -18.88 -9.74
N PHE A 312 -18.29 -17.98 -8.79
CA PHE A 312 -17.32 -16.91 -8.87
C PHE A 312 -16.18 -17.20 -7.89
N VAL A 313 -14.95 -17.22 -8.35
CA VAL A 313 -13.78 -17.47 -7.50
C VAL A 313 -12.87 -16.24 -7.54
N ALA A 314 -12.78 -15.56 -6.42
CA ALA A 314 -11.85 -14.45 -6.26
C ALA A 314 -10.52 -14.97 -5.69
N VAL A 315 -9.44 -14.70 -6.40
CA VAL A 315 -8.11 -15.22 -6.11
C VAL A 315 -7.05 -14.18 -6.52
N PHE A 316 -5.86 -14.27 -5.93
CA PHE A 316 -4.71 -13.48 -6.39
C PHE A 316 -4.33 -13.83 -7.82
N SER A 317 -4.14 -12.83 -8.66
CA SER A 317 -3.80 -13.02 -10.08
C SER A 317 -2.48 -13.75 -10.29
N THR A 318 -1.59 -13.71 -9.33
CA THR A 318 -0.26 -14.34 -9.37
C THR A 318 -0.25 -15.79 -8.89
N ASN A 319 -1.31 -16.26 -8.24
CA ASN A 319 -1.39 -17.64 -7.76
C ASN A 319 -1.83 -18.57 -8.90
N VAL A 320 -0.89 -18.86 -9.80
CA VAL A 320 -1.10 -19.66 -11.01
C VAL A 320 -1.52 -21.09 -10.67
N ASN A 321 -0.91 -21.70 -9.64
CA ASN A 321 -1.24 -23.04 -9.19
C ASN A 321 -2.69 -23.14 -8.73
N ARG A 322 -3.19 -22.15 -8.00
CA ARG A 322 -4.59 -22.11 -7.57
C ARG A 322 -5.55 -21.95 -8.72
N ILE A 323 -5.21 -21.11 -9.70
CA ILE A 323 -6.03 -20.98 -10.93
C ILE A 323 -6.00 -22.27 -11.73
N GLN A 324 -4.87 -23.01 -11.77
CA GLN A 324 -4.83 -24.35 -12.39
C GLN A 324 -5.76 -25.34 -11.72
N MET A 325 -5.87 -25.33 -10.37
CA MET A 325 -6.84 -26.17 -9.65
C MET A 325 -8.29 -25.82 -10.00
N ILE A 326 -8.59 -24.52 -10.14
CA ILE A 326 -9.92 -24.08 -10.59
C ILE A 326 -10.18 -24.57 -12.03
N VAL A 327 -9.18 -24.55 -12.91
CA VAL A 327 -9.30 -25.09 -14.27
C VAL A 327 -9.55 -26.60 -14.23
N ASN A 328 -8.82 -27.34 -13.39
CA ASN A 328 -9.01 -28.78 -13.25
C ASN A 328 -10.43 -29.11 -12.77
N ALA A 329 -10.91 -28.43 -11.72
CA ALA A 329 -12.25 -28.59 -11.18
C ALA A 329 -13.33 -28.19 -12.22
N ALA A 330 -13.11 -27.13 -13.00
CA ALA A 330 -14.01 -26.72 -14.07
C ALA A 330 -14.13 -27.78 -15.18
N VAL A 331 -13.00 -28.35 -15.56
CA VAL A 331 -12.96 -29.45 -16.56
C VAL A 331 -13.68 -30.68 -16.03
N HIS A 332 -13.48 -31.02 -14.76
CA HIS A 332 -14.19 -32.14 -14.10
C HIS A 332 -15.70 -31.99 -14.18
N HIS A 333 -16.23 -30.77 -13.97
CA HIS A 333 -17.66 -30.44 -14.02
C HIS A 333 -18.17 -30.00 -15.40
N ASN A 334 -17.33 -30.07 -16.43
CA ASN A 334 -17.67 -29.61 -17.80
C ASN A 334 -18.15 -28.12 -17.81
N ARG A 335 -17.63 -27.28 -16.92
CA ARG A 335 -17.94 -25.84 -16.84
C ARG A 335 -16.96 -25.01 -17.67
N LYS A 336 -17.44 -23.90 -18.22
CA LYS A 336 -16.63 -22.89 -18.91
C LYS A 336 -16.12 -21.85 -17.91
N ILE A 337 -14.92 -21.35 -18.13
CA ILE A 337 -14.28 -20.32 -17.29
C ILE A 337 -14.25 -19.00 -18.03
N ALA A 338 -14.74 -17.95 -17.40
CA ALA A 338 -14.48 -16.58 -17.81
C ALA A 338 -13.51 -15.93 -16.83
N LEU A 339 -12.55 -15.17 -17.36
CA LEU A 339 -11.59 -14.41 -16.56
C LEU A 339 -12.00 -12.94 -16.51
N ASP A 340 -11.87 -12.31 -15.34
CA ASP A 340 -12.05 -10.87 -15.19
C ASP A 340 -11.00 -10.25 -14.25
N GLY A 341 -10.26 -9.31 -14.82
CA GLY A 341 -9.13 -8.63 -14.20
C GLY A 341 -7.96 -8.52 -15.18
N ARG A 342 -7.48 -7.30 -15.42
CA ARG A 342 -6.38 -7.06 -16.38
C ARG A 342 -5.10 -7.80 -15.98
N SER A 343 -4.70 -7.68 -14.72
CA SER A 343 -3.51 -8.35 -14.18
C SER A 343 -3.63 -9.88 -14.23
N MET A 344 -4.83 -10.42 -14.02
CA MET A 344 -5.07 -11.86 -14.11
C MET A 344 -4.89 -12.37 -15.52
N MET A 345 -5.43 -11.67 -16.52
CA MET A 345 -5.29 -12.07 -17.92
C MET A 345 -3.83 -12.04 -18.36
N SER A 346 -3.09 -10.99 -18.06
CA SER A 346 -1.67 -10.88 -18.47
C SER A 346 -0.79 -11.92 -17.80
N THR A 347 -0.99 -12.18 -16.50
CA THR A 347 -0.24 -13.22 -15.77
C THR A 347 -0.54 -14.61 -16.33
N LEU A 348 -1.81 -14.93 -16.63
CA LEU A 348 -2.16 -16.24 -17.17
C LEU A 348 -1.65 -16.44 -18.60
N GLU A 349 -1.72 -15.42 -19.46
CA GLU A 349 -1.14 -15.48 -20.80
C GLU A 349 0.37 -15.76 -20.73
N MET A 350 1.09 -15.10 -19.83
CA MET A 350 2.50 -15.35 -19.57
C MET A 350 2.74 -16.77 -19.03
N ALA A 351 1.94 -17.23 -18.06
CA ALA A 351 2.07 -18.56 -17.48
C ALA A 351 1.83 -19.69 -18.53
N VAL A 352 0.81 -19.53 -19.36
CA VAL A 352 0.52 -20.49 -20.45
C VAL A 352 1.64 -20.48 -21.50
N ARG A 353 2.07 -19.29 -21.96
CA ARG A 353 3.15 -19.14 -22.96
C ARG A 353 4.45 -19.78 -22.49
N ASN A 354 4.74 -19.70 -21.21
CA ASN A 354 5.96 -20.23 -20.61
C ASN A 354 5.82 -21.67 -20.08
N GLY A 355 4.66 -22.31 -20.24
CA GLY A 355 4.42 -23.72 -19.88
C GLY A 355 4.14 -24.00 -18.41
N PHE A 356 3.91 -22.98 -17.60
CA PHE A 356 3.56 -23.10 -16.18
C PHE A 356 2.07 -23.43 -15.95
N MET A 357 1.25 -23.38 -16.98
CA MET A 357 -0.16 -23.66 -16.89
C MET A 357 -0.64 -24.44 -18.12
N LYS A 358 -1.54 -25.43 -17.90
CA LYS A 358 -2.12 -26.27 -18.93
C LYS A 358 -3.63 -26.02 -18.99
N ILE A 359 -4.12 -25.51 -20.13
CA ILE A 359 -5.52 -25.20 -20.34
C ILE A 359 -6.07 -26.01 -21.49
N PRO A 360 -7.03 -26.93 -21.28
CA PRO A 360 -7.71 -27.64 -22.35
C PRO A 360 -8.43 -26.68 -23.30
N LYS A 361 -8.40 -27.03 -24.59
CA LYS A 361 -8.99 -26.21 -25.65
C LYS A 361 -10.51 -25.98 -25.39
N GLY A 362 -10.97 -24.74 -25.49
CA GLY A 362 -12.38 -24.40 -25.32
C GLY A 362 -12.86 -24.33 -23.86
N THR A 363 -11.96 -24.35 -22.86
CA THR A 363 -12.29 -24.14 -21.45
C THR A 363 -12.59 -22.67 -21.17
N PHE A 364 -11.77 -21.75 -21.70
CA PHE A 364 -11.96 -20.32 -21.51
C PHE A 364 -12.94 -19.71 -22.51
N VAL A 365 -13.77 -18.79 -22.01
CA VAL A 365 -14.73 -17.98 -22.79
C VAL A 365 -14.59 -16.50 -22.41
N PRO A 366 -14.91 -15.58 -23.34
CA PRO A 366 -14.91 -14.16 -23.02
C PRO A 366 -15.93 -13.83 -21.92
N ILE A 367 -15.59 -12.92 -21.00
CA ILE A 367 -16.51 -12.48 -19.91
C ILE A 367 -17.84 -11.93 -20.45
N ALA A 368 -17.83 -11.30 -21.62
CA ALA A 368 -19.01 -10.79 -22.30
C ALA A 368 -19.99 -11.89 -22.75
N SER A 369 -19.56 -13.15 -22.87
CA SER A 369 -20.41 -14.28 -23.26
C SER A 369 -21.13 -14.92 -22.06
N VAL A 370 -20.72 -14.63 -20.83
CA VAL A 370 -21.29 -15.20 -19.59
C VAL A 370 -22.82 -15.07 -19.51
N PRO A 371 -23.45 -13.92 -19.87
CA PRO A 371 -24.91 -13.81 -19.83
C PRO A 371 -25.66 -14.74 -20.77
N ASN A 372 -24.99 -15.31 -21.78
CA ASN A 372 -25.58 -16.17 -22.79
C ASN A 372 -25.37 -17.67 -22.52
N LEU A 373 -24.67 -18.02 -21.45
CA LEU A 373 -24.40 -19.39 -21.02
C LEU A 373 -25.41 -19.82 -19.95
N LYS A 374 -25.58 -21.11 -19.78
CA LYS A 374 -26.40 -21.63 -18.65
C LYS A 374 -25.62 -21.39 -17.35
N ASP A 375 -26.34 -20.98 -16.30
CA ASP A 375 -25.74 -20.67 -15.01
C ASP A 375 -24.90 -21.84 -14.44
N SER A 376 -25.37 -23.08 -14.59
CA SER A 376 -24.67 -24.29 -14.16
C SER A 376 -23.40 -24.63 -14.96
N GLU A 377 -23.17 -23.96 -16.08
CA GLU A 377 -22.02 -24.21 -16.97
C GLU A 377 -20.92 -23.14 -16.83
N VAL A 378 -21.04 -22.20 -15.86
CA VAL A 378 -20.14 -21.02 -15.78
C VAL A 378 -19.38 -20.94 -14.47
N ILE A 379 -18.08 -20.68 -14.61
CA ILE A 379 -17.21 -20.21 -13.54
C ILE A 379 -16.61 -18.87 -13.97
N VAL A 380 -16.58 -17.90 -13.06
CA VAL A 380 -15.90 -16.63 -13.25
C VAL A 380 -14.74 -16.56 -12.28
N VAL A 381 -13.50 -16.54 -12.77
CA VAL A 381 -12.31 -16.30 -11.96
C VAL A 381 -11.98 -14.82 -12.06
N CYS A 382 -11.87 -14.14 -10.91
CA CYS A 382 -11.79 -12.69 -10.88
C CYS A 382 -10.85 -12.16 -9.79
N THR A 383 -10.43 -10.90 -9.95
CA THR A 383 -9.75 -10.13 -8.91
C THR A 383 -10.74 -9.61 -7.87
N GLY A 384 -10.24 -9.19 -6.70
CA GLY A 384 -11.08 -8.61 -5.65
C GLY A 384 -11.12 -9.42 -4.36
N SER A 385 -10.24 -10.40 -4.21
CA SER A 385 -10.19 -11.25 -3.01
C SER A 385 -9.80 -10.51 -1.73
N GLN A 386 -9.19 -9.33 -1.85
CA GLN A 386 -8.80 -8.45 -0.74
C GLN A 386 -9.73 -7.25 -0.55
N GLY A 387 -10.87 -7.22 -1.27
CA GLY A 387 -11.81 -6.10 -1.21
C GLY A 387 -11.28 -4.82 -1.89
N GLU A 388 -10.32 -4.95 -2.81
CA GLU A 388 -9.66 -3.82 -3.46
C GLU A 388 -10.70 -2.96 -4.22
N PRO A 389 -10.68 -1.63 -4.05
CA PRO A 389 -11.54 -0.73 -4.79
C PRO A 389 -11.38 -0.94 -6.32
N ASN A 390 -12.48 -0.88 -7.06
CA ASN A 390 -12.52 -1.07 -8.52
C ASN A 390 -12.08 -2.47 -9.02
N SER A 391 -11.85 -3.45 -8.14
CA SER A 391 -11.64 -4.84 -8.56
C SER A 391 -12.86 -5.42 -9.27
N ALA A 392 -12.68 -6.54 -9.98
CA ALA A 392 -13.77 -7.17 -10.71
C ALA A 392 -14.92 -7.58 -9.78
N LEU A 393 -14.61 -8.27 -8.67
CA LEU A 393 -15.63 -8.71 -7.71
C LEU A 393 -16.32 -7.52 -7.02
N GLN A 394 -15.58 -6.47 -6.66
CA GLN A 394 -16.16 -5.28 -6.04
C GLN A 394 -17.18 -4.59 -6.97
N ARG A 395 -16.85 -4.46 -8.28
CA ARG A 395 -17.80 -3.93 -9.28
C ARG A 395 -19.02 -4.84 -9.47
N MET A 396 -18.87 -6.16 -9.35
CA MET A 396 -20.01 -7.10 -9.38
C MET A 396 -20.87 -6.95 -8.12
N ALA A 397 -20.24 -6.79 -6.96
CA ALA A 397 -20.93 -6.59 -5.68
C ALA A 397 -21.69 -5.25 -5.64
N SER A 398 -21.14 -4.16 -6.16
CA SER A 398 -21.83 -2.86 -6.28
C SER A 398 -22.89 -2.84 -7.38
N GLY A 399 -22.84 -3.78 -8.34
CA GLY A 399 -23.76 -3.82 -9.50
C GLY A 399 -23.27 -2.98 -10.70
N GLU A 400 -22.05 -2.44 -10.63
CA GLU A 400 -21.44 -1.58 -11.66
C GLU A 400 -20.69 -2.36 -12.75
N HIS A 401 -20.63 -3.71 -12.61
CA HIS A 401 -19.91 -4.52 -13.59
C HIS A 401 -20.61 -4.53 -14.96
N LYS A 402 -19.84 -4.27 -16.03
CA LYS A 402 -20.39 -4.06 -17.38
C LYS A 402 -21.13 -5.27 -17.95
N HIS A 403 -20.66 -6.49 -17.72
CA HIS A 403 -21.13 -7.70 -18.37
C HIS A 403 -21.84 -8.65 -17.43
N VAL A 404 -21.52 -8.65 -16.15
CA VAL A 404 -22.01 -9.61 -15.17
C VAL A 404 -22.85 -8.89 -14.11
N LYS A 405 -24.09 -9.35 -13.93
CA LYS A 405 -24.93 -8.99 -12.79
C LYS A 405 -25.14 -10.22 -11.95
N LEU A 406 -24.88 -10.11 -10.66
CA LEU A 406 -25.08 -11.20 -9.71
C LEU A 406 -26.58 -11.54 -9.58
N LYS A 407 -26.85 -12.80 -9.39
CA LYS A 407 -28.20 -13.38 -9.25
C LYS A 407 -28.29 -14.09 -7.90
N GLU A 408 -29.49 -14.21 -7.39
CA GLU A 408 -29.81 -15.17 -6.33
C GLU A 408 -29.37 -16.59 -6.77
N GLN A 409 -28.78 -17.37 -5.84
CA GLN A 409 -28.17 -18.68 -6.08
C GLN A 409 -26.81 -18.68 -6.79
N ASP A 410 -26.22 -17.52 -7.13
CA ASP A 410 -24.81 -17.49 -7.47
C ASP A 410 -23.95 -17.84 -6.23
N THR A 411 -22.85 -18.49 -6.47
CA THR A 411 -21.88 -18.84 -5.43
C THR A 411 -20.62 -18.01 -5.61
N VAL A 412 -20.15 -17.33 -4.56
CA VAL A 412 -18.87 -16.61 -4.53
C VAL A 412 -17.93 -17.28 -3.55
N VAL A 413 -16.73 -17.59 -4.01
CA VAL A 413 -15.64 -18.17 -3.22
C VAL A 413 -14.52 -17.14 -3.08
N LEU A 414 -14.23 -16.71 -1.85
CA LEU A 414 -13.06 -15.90 -1.54
C LEU A 414 -11.92 -16.84 -1.17
N SER A 415 -11.05 -17.11 -2.15
CA SER A 415 -9.94 -18.06 -2.01
C SER A 415 -8.65 -17.36 -1.57
N SER A 416 -8.77 -16.52 -0.56
CA SER A 416 -7.65 -15.85 0.11
C SER A 416 -8.02 -15.54 1.56
N THR A 417 -7.02 -15.29 2.39
CA THR A 417 -7.17 -14.63 3.69
C THR A 417 -6.74 -13.17 3.57
N PRO A 418 -7.22 -12.29 4.45
CA PRO A 418 -6.71 -10.92 4.51
C PRO A 418 -5.20 -10.91 4.67
N ILE A 419 -4.53 -10.01 3.95
CA ILE A 419 -3.10 -9.80 4.13
C ILE A 419 -2.88 -9.24 5.54
N PRO A 420 -2.02 -9.85 6.37
CA PRO A 420 -1.74 -9.36 7.71
C PRO A 420 -1.35 -7.87 7.70
N GLU A 421 -1.84 -7.11 8.68
CA GLU A 421 -1.52 -5.68 8.88
C GLU A 421 -1.99 -4.72 7.76
N SER A 422 -2.66 -5.23 6.71
CA SER A 422 -3.14 -4.40 5.59
C SER A 422 -4.44 -3.61 5.88
N GLY A 423 -5.16 -3.96 6.96
CA GLY A 423 -6.47 -3.36 7.27
C GLY A 423 -7.62 -3.77 6.32
N ASN A 424 -7.41 -4.73 5.43
CA ASN A 424 -8.37 -5.14 4.41
C ASN A 424 -9.60 -5.87 4.94
N ASP A 425 -9.59 -6.35 6.19
CA ASP A 425 -10.72 -7.07 6.80
C ASP A 425 -12.05 -6.29 6.71
N ALA A 426 -12.01 -4.99 6.97
CA ALA A 426 -13.21 -4.15 6.92
C ALA A 426 -13.73 -3.95 5.49
N LEU A 427 -12.84 -3.90 4.50
CA LEU A 427 -13.19 -3.80 3.08
C LEU A 427 -13.82 -5.10 2.59
N ILE A 428 -13.19 -6.24 2.92
CA ILE A 428 -13.70 -7.58 2.60
C ILE A 428 -15.07 -7.78 3.27
N GLY A 429 -15.22 -7.41 4.54
CA GLY A 429 -16.48 -7.53 5.27
C GLY A 429 -17.63 -6.77 4.59
N ARG A 430 -17.40 -5.52 4.20
CA ARG A 430 -18.39 -4.71 3.45
C ARG A 430 -18.77 -5.34 2.12
N MET A 431 -17.79 -5.82 1.36
CA MET A 431 -18.02 -6.50 0.09
C MET A 431 -18.85 -7.78 0.27
N VAL A 432 -18.57 -8.58 1.31
CA VAL A 432 -19.34 -9.79 1.65
C VAL A 432 -20.78 -9.42 2.00
N ASP A 433 -21.00 -8.37 2.79
CA ASP A 433 -22.36 -7.88 3.09
C ASP A 433 -23.12 -7.49 1.81
N ASP A 434 -22.47 -6.80 0.88
CA ASP A 434 -23.09 -6.39 -0.39
C ASP A 434 -23.44 -7.59 -1.28
N LEU A 435 -22.59 -8.64 -1.30
CA LEU A 435 -22.86 -9.90 -1.98
C LEU A 435 -24.06 -10.62 -1.37
N MET A 436 -24.09 -10.76 -0.03
CA MET A 436 -25.17 -11.46 0.67
C MET A 436 -26.52 -10.73 0.55
N ARG A 437 -26.55 -9.39 0.51
CA ARG A 437 -27.76 -8.60 0.24
C ARG A 437 -28.38 -8.89 -1.14
N LYS A 438 -27.58 -9.41 -2.08
CA LYS A 438 -28.05 -9.83 -3.42
C LYS A 438 -28.52 -11.29 -3.47
N GLY A 439 -28.55 -11.99 -2.34
CA GLY A 439 -28.93 -13.40 -2.26
C GLY A 439 -27.83 -14.36 -2.73
N VAL A 440 -26.59 -13.91 -2.81
CA VAL A 440 -25.43 -14.71 -3.23
C VAL A 440 -24.92 -15.56 -2.06
N HIS A 441 -24.59 -16.81 -2.33
CA HIS A 441 -23.92 -17.69 -1.38
C HIS A 441 -22.42 -17.36 -1.34
N VAL A 442 -21.90 -16.94 -0.19
CA VAL A 442 -20.49 -16.57 -0.04
C VAL A 442 -19.76 -17.60 0.79
N PHE A 443 -18.69 -18.17 0.26
CA PHE A 443 -17.74 -19.03 0.98
C PHE A 443 -16.42 -18.31 1.17
N ARG A 444 -15.97 -18.27 2.42
CA ARG A 444 -14.71 -17.65 2.82
C ARG A 444 -13.98 -18.60 3.77
N HIS A 445 -12.65 -18.65 3.65
CA HIS A 445 -11.80 -19.40 4.58
C HIS A 445 -12.07 -19.00 6.04
N GLU A 446 -12.22 -20.00 6.92
CA GLU A 446 -12.46 -19.87 8.37
C GLU A 446 -13.84 -19.33 8.81
N THR A 447 -14.58 -18.60 7.98
CA THR A 447 -15.80 -17.91 8.44
C THR A 447 -17.08 -18.52 7.87
N TYR A 448 -17.08 -18.90 6.60
CA TYR A 448 -18.23 -19.43 5.88
C TYR A 448 -17.81 -20.65 5.07
N GLN A 449 -17.58 -21.75 5.78
CA GLN A 449 -17.22 -23.03 5.15
C GLN A 449 -18.48 -23.90 4.97
N ILE A 450 -18.48 -24.70 3.93
CA ILE A 450 -19.46 -25.78 3.78
C ILE A 450 -19.04 -26.93 4.69
N ASP A 451 -19.95 -27.48 5.47
CA ASP A 451 -19.70 -28.69 6.27
C ASP A 451 -19.15 -29.82 5.39
N GLY A 452 -17.98 -30.34 5.75
CA GLY A 452 -17.29 -31.38 5.00
C GLY A 452 -16.53 -30.92 3.77
N CYS A 453 -16.42 -29.60 3.50
CA CYS A 453 -15.52 -29.04 2.49
C CYS A 453 -14.14 -28.78 3.11
N GLY A 454 -13.09 -28.99 2.33
CA GLY A 454 -11.71 -28.73 2.74
C GLY A 454 -11.38 -27.21 2.82
N PRO A 455 -10.11 -26.86 3.00
CA PRO A 455 -9.67 -25.47 3.09
C PRO A 455 -9.91 -24.74 1.75
N LEU A 456 -10.22 -23.43 1.84
CA LEU A 456 -10.36 -22.56 0.68
C LEU A 456 -9.09 -21.72 0.42
N HIS A 457 -8.18 -21.73 1.36
CA HIS A 457 -6.91 -21.02 1.28
C HIS A 457 -5.84 -21.76 2.09
N VAL A 458 -4.62 -21.74 1.59
CA VAL A 458 -3.41 -22.12 2.27
C VAL A 458 -2.40 -20.98 2.14
N SER A 459 -1.69 -20.68 3.22
CA SER A 459 -0.67 -19.63 3.24
C SER A 459 0.46 -19.94 2.26
N GLY A 460 1.02 -18.92 1.62
CA GLY A 460 2.27 -19.03 0.88
C GLY A 460 3.50 -19.15 1.78
N HIS A 461 3.37 -18.78 3.06
CA HIS A 461 4.47 -18.70 4.03
C HIS A 461 4.50 -19.89 4.98
N ALA A 462 5.69 -20.15 5.51
CA ALA A 462 5.99 -21.19 6.47
C ALA A 462 5.24 -21.02 7.80
N SER A 463 5.04 -22.11 8.53
CA SER A 463 4.66 -22.10 9.94
C SER A 463 5.86 -22.46 10.82
N ILE A 464 5.73 -22.44 12.14
CA ILE A 464 6.86 -22.57 13.09
C ILE A 464 7.75 -23.77 12.79
N GLU A 465 7.16 -24.94 12.50
CA GLU A 465 7.94 -26.16 12.26
C GLU A 465 8.74 -26.10 10.95
N GLU A 466 8.29 -25.36 9.96
CA GLU A 466 9.00 -25.20 8.69
C GLU A 466 10.15 -24.19 8.82
N TYR A 467 10.00 -23.15 9.68
CA TYR A 467 11.11 -22.27 10.04
C TYR A 467 12.20 -23.04 10.78
N ARG A 468 11.84 -23.95 11.69
CA ARG A 468 12.78 -24.87 12.36
C ARG A 468 13.53 -25.74 11.36
N ASP A 469 12.79 -26.36 10.42
CA ASP A 469 13.38 -27.18 9.38
C ASP A 469 14.40 -26.39 8.54
N MET A 470 14.07 -25.16 8.14
CA MET A 470 14.97 -24.31 7.35
C MET A 470 16.27 -23.99 8.12
N ILE A 471 16.16 -23.64 9.40
CA ILE A 471 17.31 -23.39 10.27
C ILE A 471 18.15 -24.66 10.41
N ASN A 472 17.52 -25.81 10.60
CA ASN A 472 18.21 -27.12 10.79
C ASN A 472 18.86 -27.62 9.50
N MET A 473 18.26 -27.36 8.31
CA MET A 473 18.89 -27.70 7.04
C MET A 473 20.15 -26.87 6.78
N LEU A 474 20.11 -25.55 7.05
CA LEU A 474 21.18 -24.62 6.71
C LEU A 474 22.23 -24.42 7.83
N GLN A 475 21.88 -24.67 9.08
CA GLN A 475 22.77 -24.57 10.28
C GLN A 475 23.66 -23.30 10.27
N PRO A 476 23.08 -22.09 10.15
CA PRO A 476 23.85 -20.89 9.96
C PRO A 476 24.63 -20.48 11.21
N LYS A 477 25.82 -19.88 11.05
CA LYS A 477 26.57 -19.25 12.15
C LYS A 477 25.84 -18.03 12.70
N PHE A 478 25.33 -17.15 11.80
CA PHE A 478 24.59 -15.94 12.14
C PHE A 478 23.17 -16.00 11.57
N PHE A 479 22.22 -15.43 12.31
CA PHE A 479 20.81 -15.42 11.94
C PHE A 479 20.23 -14.00 11.95
N ILE A 480 19.62 -13.59 10.84
CA ILE A 480 19.01 -12.28 10.64
C ILE A 480 17.60 -12.49 10.10
N PRO A 481 16.53 -12.33 10.91
CA PRO A 481 15.17 -12.41 10.42
C PRO A 481 14.86 -11.16 9.55
N ILE A 482 14.23 -11.40 8.40
CA ILE A 482 13.82 -10.39 7.42
C ILE A 482 12.33 -10.54 7.10
N TYR A 483 11.75 -9.62 6.34
CA TYR A 483 10.39 -9.67 5.76
C TYR A 483 9.29 -9.94 6.80
N GLY A 484 9.28 -9.16 7.87
CA GLY A 484 8.27 -9.30 8.91
C GLY A 484 8.22 -8.11 9.86
N SER A 485 7.12 -8.02 10.63
CA SER A 485 7.01 -7.04 11.70
C SER A 485 8.09 -7.27 12.77
N PHE A 486 8.35 -6.24 13.59
CA PHE A 486 9.30 -6.38 14.69
C PHE A 486 8.96 -7.56 15.60
N ARG A 487 7.67 -7.79 15.86
CA ARG A 487 7.16 -8.89 16.69
C ARG A 487 7.45 -10.26 16.06
N SER A 488 7.12 -10.43 14.79
CA SER A 488 7.35 -11.70 14.08
C SER A 488 8.82 -12.01 13.93
N LYS A 489 9.67 -11.02 13.61
CA LYS A 489 11.13 -11.18 13.59
C LYS A 489 11.70 -11.55 14.95
N LYS A 490 11.18 -10.94 16.03
CA LYS A 490 11.59 -11.29 17.40
C LYS A 490 11.23 -12.74 17.73
N ARG A 491 10.02 -13.19 17.34
CA ARG A 491 9.63 -14.60 17.52
C ARG A 491 10.53 -15.55 16.71
N HIS A 492 10.93 -15.15 15.50
CA HIS A 492 11.84 -15.95 14.68
C HIS A 492 13.24 -16.11 15.33
N ILE A 493 13.73 -15.03 15.96
CA ILE A 493 14.98 -15.13 16.77
C ILE A 493 14.82 -16.12 17.91
N ASP A 494 13.68 -16.13 18.61
CA ASP A 494 13.44 -17.06 19.69
C ASP A 494 13.41 -18.52 19.17
N ILE A 495 12.80 -18.77 18.00
CA ILE A 495 12.85 -20.05 17.30
C ILE A 495 14.30 -20.43 16.97
N ALA A 496 15.09 -19.50 16.42
CA ALA A 496 16.49 -19.76 16.06
C ALA A 496 17.35 -20.14 17.31
N ILE A 497 17.10 -19.50 18.44
CA ILE A 497 17.76 -19.84 19.71
C ILE A 497 17.29 -21.19 20.21
N GLU A 498 16.02 -21.56 20.11
CA GLU A 498 15.47 -22.87 20.44
C GLU A 498 16.15 -23.98 19.60
N GLU A 499 16.49 -23.68 18.34
CA GLU A 499 17.23 -24.60 17.44
C GLU A 499 18.77 -24.54 17.61
N GLY A 500 19.27 -23.86 18.63
CA GLY A 500 20.68 -23.91 19.04
C GLY A 500 21.57 -22.79 18.54
N ILE A 501 21.04 -21.78 17.84
CA ILE A 501 21.83 -20.61 17.43
C ILE A 501 22.09 -19.73 18.68
N PRO A 502 23.34 -19.40 18.98
CA PRO A 502 23.66 -18.56 20.13
C PRO A 502 22.99 -17.17 19.98
N ARG A 503 22.39 -16.65 21.05
CA ARG A 503 21.75 -15.33 21.02
C ARG A 503 22.68 -14.22 20.54
N ALA A 504 23.97 -14.29 20.84
CA ALA A 504 24.97 -13.34 20.38
C ALA A 504 25.15 -13.36 18.84
N ASN A 505 24.70 -14.42 18.19
CA ASN A 505 24.77 -14.61 16.75
C ASN A 505 23.44 -14.30 16.05
N THR A 506 22.45 -13.72 16.75
CA THR A 506 21.16 -13.30 16.20
C THR A 506 21.03 -11.78 16.23
N LEU A 507 20.44 -11.18 15.21
CA LEU A 507 20.26 -9.72 15.11
C LEU A 507 18.87 -9.37 14.56
N ASN A 508 18.06 -8.65 15.33
CA ASN A 508 16.83 -8.03 14.83
C ASN A 508 17.15 -6.64 14.29
N ALA A 509 17.51 -6.56 13.02
CA ALA A 509 17.89 -5.33 12.37
C ALA A 509 16.67 -4.56 11.84
N GLU A 510 16.85 -3.25 11.61
CA GLU A 510 15.87 -2.34 11.01
C GLU A 510 16.36 -1.84 9.65
N ASN A 511 15.45 -1.27 8.84
CA ASN A 511 15.83 -0.68 7.55
C ASN A 511 16.89 0.41 7.75
N GLY A 512 17.88 0.42 6.85
CA GLY A 512 18.98 1.39 6.85
C GLY A 512 20.16 0.99 7.73
N GLN A 513 20.03 0.09 8.69
CA GLN A 513 21.16 -0.34 9.49
C GLN A 513 22.19 -1.08 8.64
N ILE A 514 23.45 -0.69 8.76
CA ILE A 514 24.58 -1.33 8.10
C ILE A 514 25.10 -2.44 9.01
N ILE A 515 24.80 -3.68 8.63
CA ILE A 515 25.27 -4.87 9.32
C ILE A 515 26.63 -5.26 8.71
N ALA A 516 27.72 -5.09 9.46
CA ALA A 516 29.05 -5.53 9.06
C ALA A 516 29.28 -6.97 9.51
N LEU A 517 29.63 -7.82 8.56
CA LEU A 517 29.84 -9.25 8.75
C LEU A 517 31.25 -9.66 8.38
N THR A 518 31.90 -10.40 9.29
CA THR A 518 33.14 -11.13 9.06
C THR A 518 32.90 -12.59 9.36
N GLN A 519 33.90 -13.45 9.18
CA GLN A 519 33.79 -14.87 9.55
C GLN A 519 33.40 -15.07 11.02
N ASP A 520 33.79 -14.17 11.92
CA ASP A 520 33.65 -14.35 13.36
C ASP A 520 32.73 -13.35 14.05
N LYS A 521 32.35 -12.24 13.40
CA LYS A 521 31.63 -11.16 14.04
C LYS A 521 30.52 -10.61 13.13
N MET A 522 29.41 -10.29 13.76
CA MET A 522 28.28 -9.56 13.16
C MET A 522 27.94 -8.37 14.07
N GLU A 523 27.94 -7.15 13.52
CA GLU A 523 27.64 -5.94 14.27
C GLU A 523 27.00 -4.85 13.40
N VAL A 524 26.16 -4.02 14.00
CA VAL A 524 25.64 -2.80 13.35
C VAL A 524 26.71 -1.72 13.49
N VAL A 525 27.16 -1.16 12.37
CA VAL A 525 28.29 -0.21 12.31
C VAL A 525 27.89 1.19 11.86
N GLY A 526 26.67 1.38 11.42
CA GLY A 526 26.15 2.67 10.97
C GLY A 526 24.75 2.54 10.36
N GLU A 527 24.29 3.62 9.77
CA GLU A 527 22.98 3.69 9.13
C GLU A 527 23.06 4.46 7.81
N VAL A 528 22.21 4.09 6.86
CA VAL A 528 21.96 4.83 5.62
C VAL A 528 20.53 5.33 5.62
N GLN A 529 20.27 6.37 4.84
CA GLN A 529 18.91 6.87 4.64
C GLN A 529 18.07 5.82 3.94
N THR A 530 16.90 5.53 4.52
CA THR A 530 15.85 4.69 3.95
C THR A 530 14.51 5.39 4.08
N GLY A 531 13.49 4.89 3.39
CA GLY A 531 12.14 5.43 3.44
C GLY A 531 11.28 4.91 2.31
N THR A 532 10.17 5.60 2.08
CA THR A 532 9.23 5.27 1.01
C THR A 532 9.14 6.42 0.01
N THR A 533 9.46 6.14 -1.23
CA THR A 533 9.16 7.02 -2.36
C THR A 533 7.77 6.65 -2.88
N LEU A 534 6.86 7.60 -2.93
CA LEU A 534 5.45 7.39 -3.26
C LEU A 534 5.22 7.45 -4.76
N VAL A 535 4.33 6.59 -5.26
CA VAL A 535 3.97 6.47 -6.68
C VAL A 535 2.46 6.72 -6.82
N ASP A 536 2.06 7.60 -7.72
CA ASP A 536 0.66 7.91 -7.97
C ASP A 536 0.00 6.93 -8.97
N GLN A 537 -1.28 7.16 -9.25
CA GLN A 537 -2.06 6.34 -10.18
C GLN A 537 -1.56 6.38 -11.64
N THR A 538 -0.75 7.37 -12.00
CA THR A 538 -0.13 7.47 -13.34
C THR A 538 1.22 6.76 -13.41
N GLY A 539 1.74 6.25 -12.30
CA GLY A 539 3.07 5.67 -12.19
C GLY A 539 4.19 6.71 -11.96
N ALA A 540 3.84 7.98 -11.73
CA ALA A 540 4.81 9.02 -11.45
C ALA A 540 5.22 9.03 -9.97
N LEU A 541 6.50 9.33 -9.71
CA LEU A 541 7.01 9.55 -8.36
C LEU A 541 6.45 10.86 -7.80
N VAL A 542 5.90 10.81 -6.59
CA VAL A 542 5.26 11.96 -5.93
C VAL A 542 6.10 12.44 -4.77
N ASN A 543 6.33 13.76 -4.74
CA ASN A 543 7.01 14.39 -3.62
C ASN A 543 6.10 14.39 -2.37
N SER A 544 6.70 14.14 -1.21
CA SER A 544 6.04 14.18 0.10
C SER A 544 5.29 15.48 0.39
N VAL A 545 5.79 16.63 -0.10
CA VAL A 545 5.12 17.91 0.03
C VAL A 545 3.76 17.90 -0.66
N VAL A 546 3.68 17.33 -1.87
CA VAL A 546 2.42 17.19 -2.61
C VAL A 546 1.42 16.30 -1.88
N VAL A 547 1.90 15.21 -1.27
CA VAL A 547 1.04 14.30 -0.49
C VAL A 547 0.54 14.97 0.78
N LYS A 548 1.41 15.70 1.48
CA LYS A 548 1.04 16.50 2.66
C LYS A 548 -0.04 17.54 2.30
N ASP A 549 0.12 18.23 1.18
CA ASP A 549 -0.89 19.18 0.70
C ASP A 549 -2.21 18.47 0.40
N ARG A 550 -2.19 17.29 -0.23
CA ARG A 550 -3.41 16.48 -0.48
C ARG A 550 -4.11 16.06 0.80
N LEU A 551 -3.36 15.63 1.82
CA LEU A 551 -3.91 15.27 3.13
C LEU A 551 -4.57 16.49 3.79
N LEU A 552 -3.87 17.62 3.83
CA LEU A 552 -4.41 18.87 4.39
C LEU A 552 -5.64 19.35 3.63
N LEU A 553 -5.64 19.24 2.29
CA LEU A 553 -6.83 19.56 1.48
C LEU A 553 -8.01 18.63 1.78
N ALA A 554 -7.76 17.35 1.98
CA ALA A 554 -8.81 16.37 2.28
C ALA A 554 -9.44 16.60 3.67
N GLU A 555 -8.66 16.99 4.66
CA GLU A 555 -9.12 17.18 6.04
C GLU A 555 -9.64 18.57 6.32
N GLU A 556 -8.83 19.56 5.99
CA GLU A 556 -9.06 20.96 6.39
C GLU A 556 -9.70 21.79 5.28
N GLY A 557 -9.52 21.37 4.03
CA GLY A 557 -10.01 22.10 2.87
C GLY A 557 -9.16 23.31 2.47
N LEU A 558 -9.73 24.12 1.58
CA LEU A 558 -9.06 25.27 0.95
C LEU A 558 -9.90 26.53 1.12
N VAL A 559 -9.25 27.65 1.40
CA VAL A 559 -9.82 28.98 1.38
C VAL A 559 -8.95 29.90 0.51
N THR A 560 -9.50 30.41 -0.59
CA THR A 560 -8.86 31.43 -1.43
C THR A 560 -9.42 32.79 -1.09
N VAL A 561 -8.55 33.74 -0.78
CA VAL A 561 -8.91 35.15 -0.52
C VAL A 561 -8.41 36.01 -1.65
N ILE A 562 -9.32 36.65 -2.40
CA ILE A 562 -9.00 37.47 -3.53
C ILE A 562 -9.21 38.96 -3.16
N LEU A 563 -8.15 39.73 -3.26
CA LEU A 563 -8.12 41.15 -2.93
C LEU A 563 -7.72 41.96 -4.13
N THR A 564 -8.43 43.08 -4.37
CA THR A 564 -8.07 44.09 -5.37
C THR A 564 -7.76 45.40 -4.66
N ILE A 565 -6.50 45.85 -4.74
CA ILE A 565 -5.97 46.98 -3.98
C ILE A 565 -5.52 48.10 -4.94
N ASP A 566 -5.91 49.34 -4.67
CA ASP A 566 -5.35 50.50 -5.37
C ASP A 566 -3.94 50.80 -4.85
N LYS A 567 -2.97 50.87 -5.76
CA LYS A 567 -1.56 51.05 -5.44
C LYS A 567 -1.28 52.39 -4.72
N LYS A 568 -2.01 53.46 -5.07
CA LYS A 568 -1.79 54.81 -4.55
C LYS A 568 -2.37 54.97 -3.13
N SER A 569 -3.62 54.60 -2.96
CA SER A 569 -4.31 54.75 -1.68
C SER A 569 -4.02 53.59 -0.71
N GLY A 570 -3.71 52.40 -1.21
CA GLY A 570 -3.59 51.17 -0.45
C GLY A 570 -4.91 50.63 0.09
N GLN A 571 -6.03 51.10 -0.53
CA GLN A 571 -7.38 50.69 -0.15
C GLN A 571 -7.89 49.55 -1.06
N LEU A 572 -8.81 48.77 -0.53
CA LEU A 572 -9.52 47.77 -1.31
C LEU A 572 -10.49 48.48 -2.28
N MET A 573 -10.38 48.16 -3.57
CA MET A 573 -11.27 48.70 -4.61
C MET A 573 -12.62 47.94 -4.62
N THR A 574 -12.63 46.67 -4.22
CA THR A 574 -13.83 45.85 -4.14
C THR A 574 -13.88 45.13 -2.80
N SER A 575 -15.04 44.61 -2.41
CA SER A 575 -15.14 43.71 -1.26
C SER A 575 -14.28 42.49 -1.50
N PRO A 576 -13.58 41.97 -0.46
CA PRO A 576 -12.84 40.70 -0.60
C PRO A 576 -13.73 39.59 -1.13
N ASP A 577 -13.29 38.90 -2.19
CA ASP A 577 -13.95 37.67 -2.64
C ASP A 577 -13.29 36.47 -2.00
N ILE A 578 -14.12 35.52 -1.54
CA ILE A 578 -13.68 34.35 -0.74
C ILE A 578 -14.26 33.11 -1.41
N ILE A 579 -13.39 32.18 -1.74
CA ILE A 579 -13.77 30.86 -2.26
C ILE A 579 -13.38 29.82 -1.22
N SER A 580 -14.32 28.98 -0.81
CA SER A 580 -14.10 27.87 0.12
C SER A 580 -14.41 26.54 -0.58
N ARG A 581 -13.55 25.54 -0.39
CA ARG A 581 -13.73 24.15 -0.84
C ARG A 581 -13.29 23.20 0.26
N GLY A 582 -14.16 22.24 0.59
CA GLY A 582 -13.87 21.23 1.61
C GLY A 582 -13.74 21.75 3.05
N PHE A 583 -13.78 23.06 3.29
CA PHE A 583 -13.64 23.69 4.60
C PHE A 583 -15.00 23.93 5.27
N ILE A 584 -15.79 24.84 4.77
CA ILE A 584 -17.15 25.18 5.25
C ILE A 584 -18.09 25.44 4.07
N TYR A 585 -19.37 25.14 4.26
CA TYR A 585 -20.40 25.54 3.31
C TYR A 585 -20.79 27.00 3.59
N MET A 586 -20.39 27.89 2.68
CA MET A 586 -20.45 29.35 2.91
C MET A 586 -21.87 29.87 3.12
N ARG A 587 -22.89 29.24 2.50
CA ARG A 587 -24.29 29.69 2.61
C ARG A 587 -24.87 29.47 4.01
N ASP A 588 -24.41 28.44 4.73
CA ASP A 588 -24.90 28.12 6.06
C ASP A 588 -24.13 28.88 7.16
N ASN A 589 -23.12 29.68 6.79
CA ASN A 589 -22.23 30.39 7.69
C ASN A 589 -22.10 31.88 7.34
N GLU A 590 -23.21 32.54 7.01
CA GLU A 590 -23.21 33.96 6.57
C GLU A 590 -22.63 34.91 7.62
N GLU A 591 -22.92 34.68 8.91
CA GLU A 591 -22.40 35.50 10.02
C GLU A 591 -20.86 35.45 10.06
N LEU A 592 -20.29 34.25 9.99
CA LEU A 592 -18.84 34.05 9.95
C LEU A 592 -18.23 34.70 8.72
N MET A 593 -18.89 34.58 7.56
CA MET A 593 -18.39 35.17 6.30
C MET A 593 -18.42 36.69 6.33
N ASN A 594 -19.40 37.31 6.96
CA ASN A 594 -19.47 38.75 7.11
C ASN A 594 -18.41 39.27 8.09
N LEU A 595 -18.22 38.58 9.21
CA LEU A 595 -17.13 38.85 10.14
C LEU A 595 -15.77 38.72 9.45
N PHE A 596 -15.56 37.65 8.70
CA PHE A 596 -14.32 37.40 7.97
C PHE A 596 -14.02 38.51 6.91
N ARG A 597 -15.02 38.95 6.14
CA ARG A 597 -14.84 40.05 5.21
C ARG A 597 -14.47 41.36 5.93
N THR A 598 -15.03 41.62 7.10
CA THR A 598 -14.72 42.80 7.91
C THR A 598 -13.29 42.74 8.41
N GLU A 599 -12.86 41.60 8.95
CA GLU A 599 -11.52 41.41 9.43
C GLU A 599 -10.47 41.47 8.31
N LEU A 600 -10.77 40.94 7.13
CA LEU A 600 -9.90 41.07 5.96
C LEU A 600 -9.71 42.55 5.54
N LYS A 601 -10.78 43.35 5.52
CA LYS A 601 -10.66 44.80 5.25
C LYS A 601 -9.73 45.48 6.25
N ARG A 602 -9.88 45.17 7.54
CA ARG A 602 -9.03 45.73 8.61
C ARG A 602 -7.57 45.29 8.46
N ALA A 603 -7.33 44.01 8.19
CA ALA A 603 -6.01 43.47 7.98
C ALA A 603 -5.25 44.11 6.80
N VAL A 604 -5.92 44.34 5.69
CA VAL A 604 -5.34 44.97 4.51
C VAL A 604 -4.97 46.43 4.84
N MET A 605 -5.87 47.20 5.45
CA MET A 605 -5.62 48.61 5.78
C MET A 605 -4.42 48.77 6.74
N GLN A 606 -4.22 47.86 7.66
CA GLN A 606 -3.15 47.94 8.63
C GLN A 606 -1.77 47.52 8.07
N ARG A 607 -1.71 46.59 7.11
CA ARG A 607 -0.50 45.91 6.67
C ARG A 607 0.04 46.33 5.31
N TYR A 608 -0.81 46.54 4.31
CA TYR A 608 -0.40 46.69 2.93
C TYR A 608 0.64 47.83 2.67
N LYS A 609 0.49 48.97 3.34
CA LYS A 609 1.40 50.13 3.14
C LYS A 609 2.79 49.97 3.77
N ARG A 610 3.02 48.97 4.58
CA ARG A 610 4.21 48.86 5.44
C ARG A 610 5.25 47.86 4.94
N ILE A 611 4.89 46.98 4.00
CA ILE A 611 5.71 45.84 3.57
C ILE A 611 5.61 45.61 2.07
N ASP A 612 6.58 44.89 1.49
CA ASP A 612 6.51 44.43 0.10
C ASP A 612 5.38 43.40 -0.12
N LEU A 613 5.06 43.15 -1.41
CA LEU A 613 3.89 42.34 -1.77
C LEU A 613 3.99 40.88 -1.29
N ASP A 614 5.17 40.27 -1.38
CA ASP A 614 5.31 38.86 -1.05
C ASP A 614 5.24 38.65 0.47
N ARG A 615 5.86 39.54 1.22
CA ARG A 615 5.73 39.57 2.69
C ARG A 615 4.28 39.89 3.10
N PHE A 616 3.58 40.79 2.38
CA PHE A 616 2.17 41.04 2.65
C PHE A 616 1.30 39.81 2.44
N LYS A 617 1.54 39.04 1.35
CA LYS A 617 0.83 37.78 1.11
C LYS A 617 1.08 36.75 2.21
N ALA A 618 2.33 36.61 2.66
CA ALA A 618 2.70 35.70 3.73
C ALA A 618 2.00 36.07 5.06
N GLU A 619 2.09 37.36 5.48
CA GLU A 619 1.45 37.85 6.70
C GLU A 619 -0.09 37.75 6.62
N LEU A 620 -0.67 37.95 5.42
CA LEU A 620 -2.10 37.79 5.20
C LEU A 620 -2.54 36.33 5.32
N LYS A 621 -1.75 35.42 4.76
CA LYS A 621 -1.98 33.97 4.89
C LYS A 621 -2.03 33.56 6.36
N ASP A 622 -0.99 33.93 7.13
CA ASP A 622 -0.89 33.59 8.55
C ASP A 622 -2.04 34.19 9.35
N TYR A 623 -2.40 35.43 9.08
CA TYR A 623 -3.51 36.10 9.74
C TYR A 623 -4.85 35.41 9.46
N VAL A 624 -5.11 35.04 8.21
CA VAL A 624 -6.34 34.37 7.79
C VAL A 624 -6.41 32.97 8.40
N THR A 625 -5.31 32.23 8.37
CA THR A 625 -5.24 30.89 8.98
C THR A 625 -5.56 30.96 10.47
N HIS A 626 -4.94 31.91 11.19
CA HIS A 626 -5.19 32.10 12.63
C HIS A 626 -6.63 32.50 12.91
N PHE A 627 -7.19 33.46 12.17
CA PHE A 627 -8.58 33.88 12.31
C PHE A 627 -9.55 32.73 12.10
N LEU A 628 -9.36 31.93 11.03
CA LEU A 628 -10.25 30.80 10.74
C LEU A 628 -10.13 29.73 11.80
N TYR A 629 -8.92 29.48 12.31
CA TYR A 629 -8.70 28.54 13.40
C TYR A 629 -9.41 28.98 14.70
N GLU A 630 -9.33 30.27 15.08
CA GLU A 630 -10.03 30.79 16.26
C GLU A 630 -11.55 30.62 16.15
N GLN A 631 -12.10 30.81 14.95
CA GLN A 631 -13.55 30.73 14.72
C GLN A 631 -14.08 29.32 14.54
N THR A 632 -13.27 28.38 14.00
CA THR A 632 -13.76 27.06 13.56
C THR A 632 -13.00 25.89 14.13
N GLN A 633 -11.84 26.13 14.77
CA GLN A 633 -10.87 25.11 15.21
C GLN A 633 -10.33 24.25 14.06
N ARG A 634 -10.30 24.82 12.83
CA ARG A 634 -9.79 24.18 11.60
C ARG A 634 -8.82 25.13 10.90
N SER A 635 -7.80 24.54 10.25
CA SER A 635 -6.71 25.26 9.60
C SER A 635 -6.67 24.96 8.09
N PRO A 636 -7.60 25.51 7.27
CA PRO A 636 -7.61 25.24 5.85
C PRO A 636 -6.35 25.80 5.16
N ILE A 637 -6.01 25.24 4.00
CA ILE A 637 -4.98 25.83 3.14
C ILE A 637 -5.47 27.20 2.66
N VAL A 638 -4.74 28.26 3.03
CA VAL A 638 -5.10 29.63 2.64
C VAL A 638 -4.24 30.09 1.44
N ILE A 639 -4.91 30.50 0.36
CA ILE A 639 -4.27 31.06 -0.83
C ILE A 639 -4.66 32.53 -0.98
N PRO A 640 -3.78 33.49 -0.64
CA PRO A 640 -4.01 34.91 -0.88
C PRO A 640 -3.69 35.28 -2.33
N VAL A 641 -4.67 35.79 -3.07
CA VAL A 641 -4.55 36.37 -4.39
C VAL A 641 -4.69 37.88 -4.29
N VAL A 642 -3.61 38.62 -4.58
CA VAL A 642 -3.60 40.08 -4.45
C VAL A 642 -3.38 40.72 -5.80
N ASN A 643 -4.38 41.44 -6.28
CA ASN A 643 -4.33 42.23 -7.50
C ASN A 643 -4.06 43.69 -7.15
N ILE A 644 -3.06 44.30 -7.78
CA ILE A 644 -2.70 45.70 -7.59
C ILE A 644 -3.03 46.48 -8.85
N ILE A 645 -3.88 47.51 -8.74
CA ILE A 645 -4.30 48.37 -9.83
C ILE A 645 -3.76 49.77 -9.58
N GLY A 646 -3.42 50.52 -10.66
CA GLY A 646 -3.03 51.93 -10.58
C GLY A 646 -1.53 52.23 -10.46
N GLY A 647 -0.66 51.42 -11.09
CA GLY A 647 0.75 51.75 -11.27
C GLY A 647 1.07 52.18 -12.70
N ASN A 648 1.52 53.40 -12.90
CA ASN A 648 2.10 53.85 -14.18
C ASN A 648 3.39 53.02 -14.43
N ASN A 649 3.40 52.13 -15.41
CA ASN A 649 4.62 51.54 -15.93
C ASN A 649 5.40 52.54 -16.75
N GLY A 650 6.03 53.48 -16.05
CA GLY A 650 7.05 54.38 -16.62
C GLY A 650 8.42 53.72 -16.54
N SER A 651 8.69 52.71 -17.35
CA SER A 651 10.08 52.31 -17.63
C SER A 651 10.50 53.05 -18.89
N SER A 652 11.21 54.19 -18.67
CA SER A 652 11.94 54.91 -19.72
C SER A 652 13.11 54.04 -20.19
N ASN A 653 12.95 53.35 -21.30
CA ASN A 653 14.06 52.84 -22.09
C ASN A 653 14.34 53.85 -23.22
N LYS A 654 15.33 54.75 -23.03
CA LYS A 654 15.92 55.55 -24.09
C LYS A 654 16.86 54.66 -24.90
N GLY A 655 16.53 54.44 -26.13
CA GLY A 655 17.42 53.74 -27.07
C GLY A 655 16.84 53.73 -28.50
N ASN A 656 17.17 54.74 -29.27
CA ASN A 656 17.34 54.89 -30.71
C ASN A 656 16.59 54.00 -31.72
N GLY A 657 15.81 54.64 -32.57
CA GLY A 657 15.99 54.52 -34.05
C GLY A 657 14.92 53.76 -34.83
N ALA A 658 14.03 54.52 -35.47
CA ALA A 658 13.56 54.40 -36.83
C ALA A 658 12.42 53.40 -37.24
N LYS A 659 11.31 54.04 -37.60
CA LYS A 659 10.40 53.83 -38.77
C LYS A 659 9.34 52.72 -38.74
N GLY A 660 8.11 53.16 -38.87
CA GLY A 660 7.04 52.48 -39.58
C GLY A 660 5.80 52.18 -38.70
N GLY A 661 4.82 53.11 -38.72
CA GLY A 661 3.65 53.08 -37.85
C GLY A 661 2.50 52.22 -38.35
N LYS A 662 1.77 51.68 -37.39
CA LYS A 662 0.31 51.51 -37.43
C LYS A 662 -0.26 52.15 -36.16
N PRO A 663 -1.45 52.77 -36.18
CA PRO A 663 -1.99 53.48 -35.03
C PRO A 663 -2.34 52.51 -33.91
N ALA A 664 -1.88 52.84 -32.71
CA ALA A 664 -2.20 52.12 -31.49
C ALA A 664 -3.69 52.24 -31.18
N ALA A 665 -4.30 51.12 -30.76
CA ALA A 665 -5.65 51.12 -30.20
C ALA A 665 -5.66 51.97 -28.91
N PRO A 666 -6.79 52.65 -28.58
CA PRO A 666 -6.88 53.50 -27.40
C PRO A 666 -6.62 52.74 -26.12
N GLU A 667 -5.78 53.30 -25.24
CA GLU A 667 -5.50 52.74 -23.90
C GLU A 667 -6.81 52.63 -23.10
N LYS A 668 -7.06 51.41 -22.60
CA LYS A 668 -8.23 51.12 -21.76
C LYS A 668 -8.15 51.90 -20.46
N THR A 669 -9.26 52.49 -20.03
CA THR A 669 -9.32 53.16 -18.72
C THR A 669 -9.16 52.19 -17.57
N PRO A 670 -8.70 52.63 -16.39
CA PRO A 670 -8.57 51.78 -15.20
C PRO A 670 -9.88 51.05 -14.85
N GLU A 671 -11.03 51.64 -15.12
CA GLU A 671 -12.36 51.04 -14.92
C GLU A 671 -12.65 49.91 -15.93
N GLN A 672 -12.20 50.06 -17.18
CA GLN A 672 -12.35 49.02 -18.21
C GLN A 672 -11.42 47.83 -17.93
N ILE A 673 -10.21 48.09 -17.41
CA ILE A 673 -9.29 47.04 -16.99
C ILE A 673 -9.86 46.30 -15.78
N ALA A 674 -10.45 47.02 -14.82
CA ALA A 674 -11.09 46.39 -13.65
C ALA A 674 -12.30 45.53 -14.05
N ALA A 675 -13.10 46.01 -14.99
CA ALA A 675 -14.26 45.28 -15.53
C ALA A 675 -13.84 44.01 -16.29
N GLU A 676 -12.79 44.09 -17.13
CA GLU A 676 -12.25 42.91 -17.85
C GLU A 676 -11.63 41.86 -16.89
N GLN A 677 -10.99 42.32 -15.82
CA GLN A 677 -10.48 41.44 -14.79
C GLN A 677 -11.61 40.80 -13.98
N GLN A 678 -12.65 41.54 -13.63
CA GLN A 678 -13.86 41.00 -13.01
C GLN A 678 -14.55 39.96 -13.89
N ASP A 679 -14.67 40.20 -15.18
CA ASP A 679 -15.22 39.23 -16.13
C ASP A 679 -14.34 37.96 -16.25
N ARG A 680 -13.03 38.11 -16.26
CA ARG A 680 -12.08 37.01 -16.29
C ARG A 680 -12.15 36.18 -15.00
N PHE A 681 -12.30 36.83 -13.85
CA PHE A 681 -12.54 36.14 -12.57
C PHE A 681 -13.92 35.50 -12.50
N ALA A 682 -14.94 36.14 -13.06
CA ALA A 682 -16.28 35.56 -13.17
C ALA A 682 -16.29 34.31 -14.07
N GLN A 683 -15.54 34.32 -15.17
CA GLN A 683 -15.35 33.17 -16.05
C GLN A 683 -14.55 32.04 -15.36
N MET A 684 -13.47 32.37 -14.63
CA MET A 684 -12.69 31.43 -13.89
C MET A 684 -13.49 30.83 -12.72
N ARG A 685 -14.28 31.64 -12.03
CA ARG A 685 -15.23 31.20 -11.01
C ARG A 685 -16.32 30.28 -11.59
N LYS A 686 -16.84 30.61 -12.78
CA LYS A 686 -17.83 29.77 -13.48
C LYS A 686 -17.22 28.46 -13.96
N ALA A 687 -15.97 28.44 -14.37
CA ALA A 687 -15.23 27.22 -14.74
C ALA A 687 -14.97 26.33 -13.52
N LEU A 688 -14.59 26.91 -12.38
CA LEU A 688 -14.38 26.19 -11.11
C LEU A 688 -15.70 25.67 -10.50
N LEU A 689 -16.80 26.42 -10.65
CA LEU A 689 -18.13 26.02 -10.19
C LEU A 689 -18.84 25.07 -11.17
N GLY A 690 -18.47 25.09 -12.44
CA GLY A 690 -19.04 24.23 -13.49
C GLY A 690 -18.44 22.81 -13.52
N GLN A 691 -17.36 22.55 -12.80
CA GLN A 691 -16.81 21.20 -12.65
C GLN A 691 -17.55 20.37 -11.60
N ASP A 692 -18.41 20.98 -10.77
CA ASP A 692 -19.21 20.26 -9.75
C ASP A 692 -20.52 19.66 -10.32
N ALA A 693 -20.78 19.72 -11.62
CA ALA A 693 -22.04 19.27 -12.24
C ALA A 693 -21.86 18.06 -13.17
N ARG A 694 -20.90 17.17 -12.88
CA ARG A 694 -20.82 15.84 -13.52
C ARG A 694 -20.45 14.80 -12.49
N VAL A 695 -21.42 14.50 -11.65
CA VAL A 695 -21.55 13.19 -11.00
C VAL A 695 -22.93 12.68 -11.41
N ASP A 696 -22.97 12.05 -12.58
CA ASP A 696 -23.98 11.07 -12.96
C ASP A 696 -23.35 9.69 -12.89
#